data_0f528d12901ae1f6c50ea584aaf24cfb
#
_entry.id   0f528d12901ae1f6c50ea584aaf24cfb
#
_cell.length_a   1.000
_cell.length_b   1.000
_cell.length_c   1.000
_cell.angle_alpha   90.00
_cell.angle_beta   90.00
_cell.angle_gamma   90.00
#
_symmetry.space_group_name_H-M   'P 1'
#
loop_
_entity.id
_entity.type
_entity.pdbx_description
1 polymer ?
#
loop_
_entity_poly.entity_id
_entity_poly.type
_entity_poly.pdbx_seq_one_letter_code
_entity_poly.pdbx_strand_id
1 'polypeptide(L)'
;MGKADYIKVEEFQRGIEELEIGYNSVIEHLYNIEDIDRPQSDNQDFVYFQIDEIAYGNDEQKIEEVVYALYATSIAFCIVFKSIKGELKIYVGTNYKYAEVLYNILNGSIWVNSHQMETGTVGYRELLGKREVYDGTYIFSGVIRGGIKKKDKDEKNTVIDSIMSGIRGEDFSIVVVAKPMDRQDITTLLDDWSELKNRGEIIKSRQVSLHDDLHSVSYTETSHKVMNYLDVISKYCNLYSDALGKGLWECTIKYFANTEAILNAVAGVLISKLYTSEVAEIIQCKSIANIGYNDGLFINRVNVSVDNGPQMQFPVYSSFISSDELSVVIELPRHDVVGIPVRENVRFDLAQNNSGEIVLGDILQNRRKTKKKYYLDINELNRHALVVGLTGGGKTNTIKNILVEITRNKAIPFLVVEPAKKEYWELYKLGFDNLKIYSMNEDNMLYINPFQRVGDVSIQMHIDYLFAAFKASFIMYPPMPYVLERAIYSVYEECGWDITNNKNEIGEVFPTIEQLYYKIPIVVEEMGYDYREQKNIIGALQARIHSLRIGIKGQCLDIRKSTNIDELLKANSVIELEGIADEETKAFIMSLLMVQLMEYRINQSDSQKELKHLFLMEEAHRLLKNVASGSGENADPRGNAVEMFCNMLAELRSKGQGFIVADQIPSKLAPDIVKNTNMKILHRIVAEEDRELMGRSMHMNDSQINFVSNLLQGQCAVYSEHDNEPKMVLSTYVDTYSDVRRKTLSHTDVLKLCCPGKVKCVSEKEKSSFCVLCPFNCNGKRSKKIYEFIDDVVFAKYLSQLSKGYDEDTFIFIVSECLAIISSEYSDDEPLWEMSFCIANEISCLLDYSYEQTSIMITSLKKVVSGMDGTPSVWRKR
;
A
#
# COMPACT_ATOMS: atom_id res chain seq x y z
N MET A 1 82.83 -20.40 41.91
CA MET A 1 81.43 -20.95 41.99
C MET A 1 81.46 -22.13 42.91
N GLY A 2 80.75 -22.07 44.03
CA GLY A 2 80.61 -23.18 44.97
C GLY A 2 79.73 -24.27 44.39
N LYS A 3 79.99 -25.51 44.86
CA LYS A 3 79.26 -26.66 44.42
C LYS A 3 77.74 -26.46 44.49
N ALA A 4 77.24 -25.63 45.42
CA ALA A 4 75.80 -25.27 45.58
C ALA A 4 75.32 -24.31 44.51
N ASP A 5 76.17 -23.43 43.99
CA ASP A 5 75.77 -22.51 42.92
C ASP A 5 75.64 -23.23 41.52
N TYR A 6 76.47 -24.24 41.36
CA TYR A 6 76.46 -25.06 40.18
C TYR A 6 75.16 -25.91 40.07
N ILE A 7 74.77 -26.49 41.21
CA ILE A 7 73.52 -27.29 41.34
C ILE A 7 72.28 -26.41 41.02
N LYS A 8 72.25 -25.19 41.52
CA LYS A 8 71.14 -24.23 41.21
C LYS A 8 71.13 -23.80 39.76
N VAL A 9 72.31 -23.68 39.09
CA VAL A 9 72.37 -23.39 37.65
C VAL A 9 71.92 -24.55 36.82
N GLU A 10 72.24 -25.78 37.15
CA GLU A 10 71.79 -27.00 36.51
C GLU A 10 70.27 -27.19 36.66
N GLU A 11 69.78 -27.00 37.90
CA GLU A 11 68.27 -27.09 38.17
C GLU A 11 67.53 -26.03 37.40
N PHE A 12 68.00 -24.80 37.27
CA PHE A 12 67.40 -23.76 36.52
C PHE A 12 67.41 -24.03 34.99
N GLN A 13 68.58 -24.45 34.47
CA GLN A 13 68.70 -24.85 33.04
C GLN A 13 67.79 -26.04 32.72
N ARG A 14 67.74 -27.04 33.60
CA ARG A 14 66.88 -28.19 33.47
C ARG A 14 65.37 -27.79 33.48
N GLY A 15 65.00 -26.89 34.41
CA GLY A 15 63.60 -26.35 34.42
C GLY A 15 63.27 -25.59 33.16
N ILE A 16 64.19 -24.83 32.55
CA ILE A 16 64.02 -24.20 31.28
C ILE A 16 63.86 -25.26 30.18
N GLU A 17 64.71 -26.27 30.12
CA GLU A 17 64.65 -27.34 29.13
C GLU A 17 63.34 -28.15 29.23
N GLU A 18 62.90 -28.52 30.45
CA GLU A 18 61.60 -29.21 30.67
C GLU A 18 60.41 -28.37 30.25
N LEU A 19 60.39 -27.06 30.52
CA LEU A 19 59.34 -26.15 30.08
C LEU A 19 59.43 -25.95 28.57
N GLU A 20 60.66 -25.87 28.00
CA GLU A 20 60.81 -25.70 26.53
C GLU A 20 60.30 -26.93 25.77
N ILE A 21 60.55 -28.14 26.27
CA ILE A 21 60.05 -29.37 25.66
C ILE A 21 58.50 -29.41 25.70
N GLY A 22 57.92 -29.16 26.88
CA GLY A 22 56.47 -29.10 27.04
C GLY A 22 55.79 -28.00 26.22
N TYR A 23 56.39 -26.83 26.21
CA TYR A 23 55.92 -25.71 25.43
C TYR A 23 56.05 -25.95 23.92
N ASN A 24 57.17 -26.52 23.43
CA ASN A 24 57.34 -26.83 22.03
C ASN A 24 56.27 -27.86 21.56
N SER A 25 55.93 -28.83 22.38
CA SER A 25 54.86 -29.78 22.07
C SER A 25 53.50 -29.06 21.95
N VAL A 26 53.20 -28.10 22.83
CA VAL A 26 52.00 -27.26 22.73
C VAL A 26 52.03 -26.39 21.47
N ILE A 27 53.16 -25.74 21.18
CA ILE A 27 53.34 -24.88 20.01
C ILE A 27 53.27 -25.66 18.70
N GLU A 28 53.89 -26.83 18.60
CA GLU A 28 53.78 -27.66 17.42
C GLU A 28 52.32 -27.98 17.11
N HIS A 29 51.54 -28.28 18.14
CA HIS A 29 50.11 -28.52 17.96
C HIS A 29 49.34 -27.25 17.60
N LEU A 30 49.67 -26.07 18.11
CA LEU A 30 49.01 -24.81 17.78
C LEU A 30 49.32 -24.33 16.37
N TYR A 31 50.49 -24.63 15.82
CA TYR A 31 50.92 -24.16 14.52
C TYR A 31 50.78 -25.18 13.39
N ASN A 32 50.54 -26.46 13.70
CA ASN A 32 50.34 -27.50 12.70
C ASN A 32 49.02 -28.25 12.91
N ILE A 33 48.23 -28.36 11.86
CA ILE A 33 47.05 -29.23 11.87
C ILE A 33 47.53 -30.65 11.58
N GLU A 34 47.34 -31.58 12.52
CA GLU A 34 47.71 -33.00 12.34
C GLU A 34 46.80 -33.66 11.30
N ASP A 35 47.32 -34.57 10.48
CA ASP A 35 46.54 -35.38 9.59
C ASP A 35 45.96 -36.58 10.30
N ILE A 36 44.64 -36.69 10.27
CA ILE A 36 43.91 -37.84 10.77
C ILE A 36 43.26 -38.58 9.60
N ASP A 37 43.57 -39.84 9.42
CA ASP A 37 43.05 -40.68 8.34
C ASP A 37 41.53 -40.72 8.29
N ARG A 38 40.85 -40.62 9.43
CA ARG A 38 39.39 -40.65 9.54
C ARG A 38 38.91 -39.61 10.55
N PRO A 39 38.64 -38.40 10.10
CA PRO A 39 38.01 -37.40 10.96
C PRO A 39 36.69 -37.89 11.55
N GLN A 40 36.54 -37.78 12.87
CA GLN A 40 35.30 -38.13 13.56
C GLN A 40 34.52 -36.86 13.88
N SER A 41 33.19 -36.88 13.56
CA SER A 41 32.28 -35.80 13.95
C SER A 41 31.14 -36.38 14.80
N ASP A 42 30.60 -35.55 15.68
CA ASP A 42 29.34 -35.87 16.33
C ASP A 42 28.21 -35.83 15.30
N ASN A 43 27.23 -36.73 15.48
CA ASN A 43 26.05 -36.69 14.64
C ASN A 43 25.03 -35.75 15.29
N GLN A 44 24.75 -34.62 14.60
CA GLN A 44 23.71 -33.68 15.01
C GLN A 44 22.49 -33.83 14.08
N ASP A 45 21.31 -33.98 14.70
CA ASP A 45 20.04 -33.95 13.97
C ASP A 45 19.49 -32.53 14.03
N PHE A 46 19.95 -31.68 13.13
CA PHE A 46 19.54 -30.27 13.06
C PHE A 46 18.30 -30.09 12.17
N VAL A 47 17.42 -29.21 12.59
CA VAL A 47 16.34 -28.65 11.79
C VAL A 47 16.83 -27.29 11.26
N TYR A 48 16.66 -27.06 9.98
CA TYR A 48 17.18 -25.89 9.31
C TYR A 48 16.11 -24.88 8.97
N PHE A 49 16.50 -23.59 9.06
CA PHE A 49 15.77 -22.44 8.60
C PHE A 49 16.57 -21.83 7.44
N GLN A 50 15.91 -21.63 6.28
CA GLN A 50 16.50 -20.89 5.18
C GLN A 50 16.24 -19.41 5.40
N ILE A 51 17.27 -18.58 5.21
CA ILE A 51 17.16 -17.12 5.21
C ILE A 51 16.81 -16.67 3.79
N ASP A 52 15.66 -16.00 3.64
CA ASP A 52 15.18 -15.53 2.34
C ASP A 52 15.50 -14.05 2.12
N GLU A 53 15.57 -13.26 3.20
CA GLU A 53 15.81 -11.81 3.15
C GLU A 53 16.49 -11.37 4.45
N ILE A 54 17.38 -10.41 4.34
CA ILE A 54 18.05 -9.77 5.47
C ILE A 54 17.61 -8.31 5.51
N ALA A 55 17.20 -7.83 6.68
CA ALA A 55 16.87 -6.44 6.90
C ALA A 55 17.86 -5.79 7.87
N TYR A 56 18.46 -4.65 7.46
CA TYR A 56 19.31 -3.84 8.32
C TYR A 56 18.51 -2.63 8.83
N GLY A 57 18.66 -2.33 10.14
CA GLY A 57 18.21 -1.03 10.69
C GLY A 57 19.33 0.01 10.60
N ASN A 58 19.01 1.24 11.02
CA ASN A 58 20.04 2.29 11.20
C ASN A 58 21.09 1.90 12.24
N ASP A 59 20.82 0.92 13.10
CA ASP A 59 21.76 0.31 14.02
C ASP A 59 22.41 -0.91 13.33
N GLU A 60 23.71 -1.09 13.49
CA GLU A 60 24.46 -2.23 12.96
C GLU A 60 23.81 -3.57 13.33
N GLN A 61 24.05 -4.60 12.49
CA GLN A 61 23.62 -5.96 12.81
C GLN A 61 24.13 -6.39 14.18
N LYS A 62 23.22 -6.78 15.04
CA LYS A 62 23.53 -7.25 16.37
C LYS A 62 23.73 -8.77 16.38
N ILE A 63 24.57 -9.29 15.46
CA ILE A 63 24.87 -10.72 15.40
C ILE A 63 25.52 -11.19 16.71
N GLU A 64 26.28 -10.31 17.37
CA GLU A 64 26.87 -10.57 18.68
C GLU A 64 25.79 -10.87 19.74
N GLU A 65 24.69 -10.09 19.75
CA GLU A 65 23.56 -10.34 20.67
C GLU A 65 22.93 -11.73 20.45
N VAL A 66 22.86 -12.18 19.18
CA VAL A 66 22.39 -13.51 18.83
C VAL A 66 23.31 -14.59 19.38
N VAL A 67 24.62 -14.44 19.17
CA VAL A 67 25.62 -15.39 19.68
C VAL A 67 25.56 -15.47 21.21
N TYR A 68 25.46 -14.33 21.89
CA TYR A 68 25.29 -14.31 23.35
C TYR A 68 24.00 -14.96 23.83
N ALA A 69 22.88 -14.72 23.13
CA ALA A 69 21.61 -15.34 23.47
C ALA A 69 21.63 -16.86 23.29
N LEU A 70 22.27 -17.34 22.21
CA LEU A 70 22.45 -18.78 21.97
C LEU A 70 23.40 -19.42 23.01
N TYR A 71 24.46 -18.71 23.41
CA TYR A 71 25.33 -19.17 24.46
C TYR A 71 24.63 -19.28 25.81
N ALA A 72 23.89 -18.23 26.20
CA ALA A 72 23.13 -18.19 27.45
C ALA A 72 22.05 -19.29 27.54
N THR A 73 21.54 -19.74 26.41
CA THR A 73 20.56 -20.84 26.33
C THR A 73 21.21 -22.21 26.09
N SER A 74 22.55 -22.28 26.03
CA SER A 74 23.33 -23.51 25.75
C SER A 74 22.90 -24.22 24.47
N ILE A 75 22.61 -23.43 23.41
CA ILE A 75 22.14 -23.96 22.14
C ILE A 75 23.31 -24.12 21.16
N ALA A 76 23.56 -25.38 20.75
CA ALA A 76 24.44 -25.67 19.62
C ALA A 76 23.74 -25.34 18.31
N PHE A 77 24.47 -24.76 17.36
CA PHE A 77 23.92 -24.39 16.07
C PHE A 77 24.90 -24.62 14.92
N CYS A 78 24.36 -24.67 13.73
CA CYS A 78 25.10 -24.74 12.49
C CYS A 78 24.64 -23.62 11.55
N ILE A 79 25.55 -22.91 10.90
CA ILE A 79 25.24 -22.00 9.81
C ILE A 79 25.92 -22.48 8.53
N VAL A 80 25.18 -22.45 7.43
CA VAL A 80 25.67 -22.88 6.12
C VAL A 80 25.52 -21.74 5.14
N PHE A 81 26.64 -21.29 4.57
CA PHE A 81 26.67 -20.39 3.43
C PHE A 81 26.95 -21.23 2.19
N LYS A 82 26.00 -21.32 1.26
CA LYS A 82 26.11 -22.18 0.08
C LYS A 82 25.88 -21.37 -1.19
N SER A 83 26.87 -21.31 -2.06
CA SER A 83 26.76 -20.72 -3.39
C SER A 83 26.50 -21.82 -4.43
N ILE A 84 25.44 -21.68 -5.20
CA ILE A 84 25.09 -22.58 -6.31
C ILE A 84 24.94 -21.72 -7.57
N LYS A 85 25.81 -21.92 -8.55
CA LYS A 85 25.85 -21.10 -9.77
C LYS A 85 25.95 -19.59 -9.47
N GLY A 86 26.65 -19.26 -8.39
CA GLY A 86 26.82 -17.88 -7.92
C GLY A 86 25.63 -17.30 -7.14
N GLU A 87 24.58 -18.08 -6.87
CA GLU A 87 23.45 -17.69 -6.02
C GLU A 87 23.68 -18.17 -4.59
N LEU A 88 23.76 -17.21 -3.65
CA LEU A 88 23.96 -17.51 -2.23
C LEU A 88 22.64 -17.94 -1.57
N LYS A 89 22.72 -19.05 -0.85
CA LYS A 89 21.69 -19.52 0.08
C LYS A 89 22.31 -19.62 1.47
N ILE A 90 21.60 -19.19 2.49
CA ILE A 90 22.03 -19.23 3.88
C ILE A 90 21.03 -20.06 4.68
N TYR A 91 21.55 -21.00 5.44
CA TYR A 91 20.77 -21.88 6.28
C TYR A 91 21.30 -21.83 7.73
N VAL A 92 20.39 -21.78 8.69
CA VAL A 92 20.75 -21.85 10.12
C VAL A 92 20.01 -23.01 10.73
N GLY A 93 20.76 -23.92 11.33
CA GLY A 93 20.25 -25.17 11.91
C GLY A 93 20.50 -25.26 13.41
N THR A 94 19.58 -25.92 14.12
CA THR A 94 19.75 -26.32 15.51
C THR A 94 18.97 -27.59 15.79
N ASN A 95 19.19 -28.18 16.96
CA ASN A 95 18.42 -29.35 17.39
C ASN A 95 16.92 -29.02 17.47
N TYR A 96 16.06 -29.98 17.08
CA TYR A 96 14.61 -29.83 17.05
C TYR A 96 14.02 -29.20 18.32
N LYS A 97 14.56 -29.60 19.48
CA LYS A 97 14.10 -29.11 20.81
C LYS A 97 14.20 -27.56 20.91
N TYR A 98 15.14 -26.95 20.22
CA TYR A 98 15.44 -25.53 20.30
C TYR A 98 15.05 -24.74 19.05
N ALA A 99 14.38 -25.40 18.10
CA ALA A 99 14.06 -24.81 16.79
C ALA A 99 13.24 -23.50 16.92
N GLU A 100 12.20 -23.50 17.77
CA GLU A 100 11.37 -22.31 18.01
C GLU A 100 12.15 -21.17 18.67
N VAL A 101 13.05 -21.52 19.61
CA VAL A 101 13.89 -20.53 20.29
C VAL A 101 14.86 -19.87 19.31
N LEU A 102 15.54 -20.67 18.49
CA LEU A 102 16.44 -20.16 17.43
C LEU A 102 15.67 -19.26 16.46
N TYR A 103 14.50 -19.71 16.00
CA TYR A 103 13.65 -18.93 15.10
C TYR A 103 13.30 -17.55 15.68
N ASN A 104 12.92 -17.51 16.96
CA ASN A 104 12.57 -16.25 17.63
C ASN A 104 13.80 -15.35 17.85
N ILE A 105 14.97 -15.90 18.18
CA ILE A 105 16.20 -15.13 18.32
C ILE A 105 16.62 -14.53 16.97
N LEU A 106 16.69 -15.32 15.90
CA LEU A 106 17.05 -14.84 14.56
C LEU A 106 16.13 -13.71 14.10
N ASN A 107 14.84 -13.89 14.26
CA ASN A 107 13.84 -12.95 13.79
C ASN A 107 13.73 -11.70 14.67
N GLY A 108 14.01 -11.81 15.95
CA GLY A 108 13.95 -10.71 16.91
C GLY A 108 15.19 -9.83 16.89
N SER A 109 16.37 -10.44 16.80
CA SER A 109 17.66 -9.72 16.97
C SER A 109 18.29 -9.28 15.66
N ILE A 110 18.25 -10.10 14.61
CA ILE A 110 18.90 -9.80 13.32
C ILE A 110 17.95 -9.52 12.17
N TRP A 111 16.64 -9.47 12.45
CA TRP A 111 15.62 -9.10 11.48
C TRP A 111 15.74 -9.80 10.12
N VAL A 112 15.92 -11.11 10.15
CA VAL A 112 15.91 -11.93 8.94
C VAL A 112 14.52 -12.44 8.65
N ASN A 113 14.17 -12.53 7.36
CA ASN A 113 13.02 -13.31 6.95
C ASN A 113 13.48 -14.73 6.67
N SER A 114 12.95 -15.70 7.41
CA SER A 114 13.34 -17.09 7.28
C SER A 114 12.13 -18.01 7.39
N HIS A 115 12.20 -19.14 6.70
CA HIS A 115 11.22 -20.21 6.82
C HIS A 115 11.88 -21.52 7.25
N GLN A 116 11.15 -22.34 7.99
CA GLN A 116 11.61 -23.68 8.37
C GLN A 116 11.55 -24.60 7.15
N MET A 117 12.65 -25.30 6.89
CA MET A 117 12.71 -26.30 5.84
C MET A 117 12.02 -27.60 6.28
N GLU A 118 11.15 -28.14 5.46
CA GLU A 118 10.54 -29.43 5.72
C GLU A 118 11.53 -30.56 5.45
N THR A 119 11.69 -31.45 6.44
CA THR A 119 12.51 -32.64 6.31
C THR A 119 11.99 -33.52 5.17
N GLY A 120 12.87 -33.85 4.21
CA GLY A 120 12.51 -34.67 3.07
C GLY A 120 12.19 -33.91 1.77
N THR A 121 12.15 -32.56 1.82
CA THR A 121 12.06 -31.73 0.61
C THR A 121 13.35 -31.81 -0.23
N VAL A 122 13.25 -31.42 -1.51
CA VAL A 122 14.42 -31.38 -2.40
C VAL A 122 15.49 -30.44 -1.80
N GLY A 123 15.10 -29.27 -1.32
CA GLY A 123 16.02 -28.30 -0.72
C GLY A 123 16.76 -28.85 0.52
N TYR A 124 16.09 -29.60 1.38
CA TYR A 124 16.73 -30.22 2.55
C TYR A 124 17.74 -31.30 2.12
N ARG A 125 17.41 -32.08 1.07
CA ARG A 125 18.32 -33.07 0.49
C ARG A 125 19.51 -32.43 -0.21
N GLU A 126 19.28 -31.30 -0.87
CA GLU A 126 20.36 -30.51 -1.49
C GLU A 126 21.27 -29.90 -0.44
N LEU A 127 20.75 -29.48 0.70
CA LEU A 127 21.53 -28.92 1.81
C LEU A 127 22.46 -29.96 2.42
N LEU A 128 21.95 -31.12 2.81
CA LEU A 128 22.72 -32.14 3.51
C LEU A 128 23.57 -33.05 2.62
N GLY A 129 23.37 -32.95 1.30
CA GLY A 129 23.98 -33.91 0.36
C GLY A 129 23.48 -35.34 0.56
N LYS A 130 23.25 -36.09 -0.50
CA LYS A 130 22.91 -37.51 -0.37
C LYS A 130 24.10 -38.27 0.26
N ARG A 131 23.88 -38.90 1.37
CA ARG A 131 24.87 -39.77 2.08
C ARG A 131 25.41 -40.91 1.21
N GLU A 132 24.84 -41.22 0.05
CA GLU A 132 25.11 -42.46 -0.70
C GLU A 132 25.57 -42.29 -2.16
N VAL A 133 25.57 -41.09 -2.71
CA VAL A 133 26.07 -40.89 -4.07
C VAL A 133 26.88 -39.61 -4.07
N TYR A 134 28.14 -39.70 -4.44
CA TYR A 134 28.96 -38.62 -4.96
C TYR A 134 28.26 -38.03 -6.20
N ASP A 135 27.25 -37.26 -5.97
CA ASP A 135 26.59 -36.52 -7.03
C ASP A 135 27.29 -35.15 -7.13
N GLY A 136 28.55 -35.27 -7.53
CA GLY A 136 29.32 -34.26 -8.23
C GLY A 136 29.42 -32.82 -7.73
N THR A 137 28.83 -32.48 -6.56
CA THR A 137 28.71 -31.06 -6.20
C THR A 137 29.98 -30.49 -5.53
N TYR A 138 30.68 -31.27 -4.70
CA TYR A 138 31.91 -30.81 -4.08
C TYR A 138 32.93 -31.95 -3.98
N ILE A 139 34.09 -31.75 -4.64
CA ILE A 139 35.18 -32.75 -4.70
C ILE A 139 36.27 -32.41 -3.68
N PHE A 140 36.44 -31.15 -3.38
CA PHE A 140 37.52 -30.66 -2.52
C PHE A 140 36.92 -30.09 -1.22
N SER A 141 37.60 -30.35 -0.12
CA SER A 141 37.19 -29.88 1.19
C SER A 141 38.40 -29.48 2.05
N GLY A 142 38.15 -28.59 2.99
CA GLY A 142 39.16 -28.14 3.95
C GLY A 142 38.55 -27.69 5.27
N VAL A 143 39.36 -27.48 6.24
CA VAL A 143 39.00 -26.94 7.57
C VAL A 143 39.85 -25.71 7.88
N ILE A 144 39.25 -24.83 8.70
CA ILE A 144 39.93 -23.69 9.28
C ILE A 144 40.09 -23.96 10.74
N ARG A 145 41.32 -23.73 11.26
CA ARG A 145 41.66 -23.76 12.64
C ARG A 145 42.49 -22.53 13.00
N GLY A 146 42.36 -22.09 14.25
CA GLY A 146 43.17 -21.02 14.80
C GLY A 146 42.38 -19.86 15.36
N GLY A 147 43.06 -18.92 15.88
CA GLY A 147 42.47 -17.72 16.46
C GLY A 147 41.92 -16.77 15.39
N ILE A 148 40.78 -16.18 15.70
CA ILE A 148 40.04 -15.32 14.80
C ILE A 148 40.03 -13.91 15.36
N LYS A 149 40.11 -12.90 14.49
CA LYS A 149 40.02 -11.51 14.92
C LYS A 149 38.67 -11.16 15.54
N LYS A 150 38.67 -10.22 16.48
CA LYS A 150 37.42 -9.58 16.93
C LYS A 150 36.91 -8.60 15.87
N LYS A 151 35.63 -8.25 15.94
CA LYS A 151 34.98 -7.35 15.00
C LYS A 151 35.64 -5.97 14.98
N ASP A 152 36.00 -5.53 13.78
CA ASP A 152 36.47 -4.16 13.55
C ASP A 152 35.28 -3.29 13.12
N LYS A 153 35.06 -2.18 13.84
CA LYS A 153 33.94 -1.26 13.58
C LYS A 153 34.04 -0.57 12.23
N ASP A 154 35.26 -0.40 11.71
CA ASP A 154 35.49 0.29 10.44
C ASP A 154 35.34 -0.64 9.21
N GLU A 155 35.18 -1.95 9.42
CA GLU A 155 35.10 -2.91 8.34
C GLU A 155 33.71 -2.91 7.69
N LYS A 156 33.65 -2.47 6.42
CA LYS A 156 32.39 -2.33 5.67
C LYS A 156 31.84 -3.65 5.11
N ASN A 157 32.74 -4.58 4.77
CA ASN A 157 32.38 -5.84 4.12
C ASN A 157 32.56 -7.00 5.09
N THR A 158 31.54 -7.86 5.18
CA THR A 158 31.64 -9.10 5.94
C THR A 158 32.53 -10.13 5.23
N VAL A 159 32.82 -11.23 5.92
CA VAL A 159 33.55 -12.36 5.33
C VAL A 159 32.84 -12.86 4.08
N ILE A 160 31.53 -13.07 4.16
CA ILE A 160 30.71 -13.58 3.05
C ILE A 160 30.58 -12.58 1.90
N ASP A 161 30.42 -11.26 2.17
CA ASP A 161 30.44 -10.22 1.12
C ASP A 161 31.75 -10.27 0.32
N SER A 162 32.87 -10.47 1.00
CA SER A 162 34.19 -10.52 0.38
C SER A 162 34.38 -11.78 -0.47
N ILE A 163 33.87 -12.93 -0.01
CA ILE A 163 33.91 -14.18 -0.78
C ILE A 163 33.01 -14.06 -2.01
N MET A 164 31.75 -13.61 -1.87
CA MET A 164 30.82 -13.47 -2.98
C MET A 164 31.30 -12.47 -4.04
N SER A 165 32.00 -11.41 -3.62
CA SER A 165 32.58 -10.44 -4.57
C SER A 165 33.86 -10.93 -5.24
N GLY A 166 34.65 -11.74 -4.55
CA GLY A 166 35.93 -12.27 -5.05
C GLY A 166 35.79 -13.53 -5.91
N ILE A 167 34.79 -14.37 -5.63
CA ILE A 167 34.59 -15.68 -6.27
C ILE A 167 33.21 -15.71 -6.95
N ARG A 168 33.07 -14.90 -8.00
CA ARG A 168 31.78 -14.71 -8.68
C ARG A 168 31.40 -15.91 -9.55
N GLY A 169 30.16 -16.39 -9.39
CA GLY A 169 29.56 -17.41 -10.27
C GLY A 169 29.99 -18.84 -9.95
N GLU A 170 30.82 -19.06 -8.95
CA GLU A 170 31.37 -20.36 -8.60
C GLU A 170 30.58 -21.04 -7.48
N ASP A 171 30.67 -22.37 -7.47
CA ASP A 171 30.02 -23.20 -6.46
C ASP A 171 30.97 -23.47 -5.30
N PHE A 172 30.57 -23.03 -4.11
CA PHE A 172 31.27 -23.32 -2.85
C PHE A 172 30.28 -23.44 -1.69
N SER A 173 30.74 -24.00 -0.57
CA SER A 173 29.99 -24.01 0.68
C SER A 173 30.88 -23.79 1.88
N ILE A 174 30.41 -23.05 2.86
CA ILE A 174 31.05 -22.86 4.17
C ILE A 174 30.08 -23.32 5.23
N VAL A 175 30.53 -24.23 6.07
CA VAL A 175 29.73 -24.82 7.17
C VAL A 175 30.42 -24.49 8.49
N VAL A 176 29.74 -23.74 9.33
CA VAL A 176 30.20 -23.36 10.67
C VAL A 176 29.32 -24.06 11.69
N VAL A 177 29.91 -24.95 12.48
CA VAL A 177 29.24 -25.65 13.57
C VAL A 177 29.81 -25.16 14.88
N ALA A 178 28.97 -24.68 15.78
CA ALA A 178 29.40 -24.13 17.06
C ALA A 178 28.59 -24.76 18.20
N LYS A 179 29.33 -25.24 19.23
CA LYS A 179 28.78 -25.80 20.45
C LYS A 179 29.25 -24.97 21.63
N PRO A 180 28.33 -24.46 22.48
CA PRO A 180 28.76 -23.69 23.66
C PRO A 180 29.46 -24.61 24.67
N MET A 181 30.54 -24.15 25.25
CA MET A 181 31.26 -24.85 26.33
C MET A 181 30.70 -24.47 27.68
N ASP A 182 30.65 -25.46 28.56
CA ASP A 182 30.21 -25.23 29.92
C ASP A 182 31.21 -24.40 30.71
N ARG A 183 30.74 -23.61 31.66
CA ARG A 183 31.55 -22.71 32.45
C ARG A 183 32.63 -23.46 33.23
N GLN A 184 32.35 -24.71 33.65
CA GLN A 184 33.29 -25.58 34.37
C GLN A 184 34.45 -25.97 33.45
N ASP A 185 34.17 -26.32 32.18
CA ASP A 185 35.22 -26.65 31.20
C ASP A 185 36.13 -25.45 30.91
N ILE A 186 35.53 -24.24 30.78
CA ILE A 186 36.27 -23.00 30.58
C ILE A 186 37.19 -22.72 31.78
N THR A 187 36.68 -22.94 33.00
CA THR A 187 37.47 -22.76 34.23
C THR A 187 38.65 -23.74 34.27
N THR A 188 38.43 -25.01 33.91
CA THR A 188 39.49 -26.02 33.84
C THR A 188 40.57 -25.61 32.83
N LEU A 189 40.19 -25.16 31.64
CA LEU A 189 41.14 -24.63 30.64
C LEU A 189 41.93 -23.43 31.18
N LEU A 190 41.29 -22.49 31.85
CA LEU A 190 41.95 -21.34 32.46
C LEU A 190 42.91 -21.74 33.54
N ASP A 191 42.58 -22.71 34.38
CA ASP A 191 43.42 -23.22 35.43
C ASP A 191 44.68 -23.92 34.86
N ASP A 192 44.52 -24.75 33.83
CA ASP A 192 45.62 -25.43 33.14
C ASP A 192 46.63 -24.43 32.55
N TRP A 193 46.12 -23.41 31.82
CA TRP A 193 46.96 -22.37 31.23
C TRP A 193 47.57 -21.45 32.31
N SER A 194 46.85 -21.17 33.40
CA SER A 194 47.36 -20.40 34.53
C SER A 194 48.48 -21.13 35.28
N GLU A 195 48.35 -22.46 35.38
CA GLU A 195 49.45 -23.29 35.96
C GLU A 195 50.69 -23.24 35.09
N LEU A 196 50.58 -23.35 33.76
CA LEU A 196 51.72 -23.18 32.85
C LEU A 196 52.32 -21.76 32.95
N LYS A 197 51.48 -20.72 33.06
CA LYS A 197 51.92 -19.35 33.27
C LYS A 197 52.75 -19.20 34.55
N ASN A 198 52.23 -19.72 35.68
CA ASN A 198 52.90 -19.64 36.96
C ASN A 198 54.26 -20.35 36.93
N ARG A 199 54.37 -21.50 36.29
CA ARG A 199 55.65 -22.22 36.09
C ARG A 199 56.64 -21.40 35.27
N GLY A 200 56.17 -20.78 34.16
CA GLY A 200 57.01 -19.92 33.36
C GLY A 200 57.52 -18.67 34.10
N GLU A 201 56.68 -18.04 34.91
CA GLU A 201 57.07 -16.89 35.74
C GLU A 201 58.16 -17.25 36.81
N ILE A 202 58.06 -18.46 37.35
CA ILE A 202 59.07 -18.94 38.31
C ILE A 202 60.48 -19.08 37.67
N ILE A 203 60.53 -19.59 36.44
CA ILE A 203 61.83 -19.83 35.74
C ILE A 203 62.19 -18.74 34.73
N LYS A 204 61.45 -17.67 34.66
CA LYS A 204 61.69 -16.52 33.78
C LYS A 204 63.00 -15.79 34.05
N SER A 205 63.36 -15.67 35.34
CA SER A 205 64.55 -14.98 35.77
C SER A 205 65.20 -15.64 37.02
N ARG A 206 66.51 -15.57 37.09
CA ARG A 206 67.25 -15.96 38.24
C ARG A 206 68.24 -14.84 38.71
N GLN A 207 68.47 -14.75 40.01
CA GLN A 207 69.54 -13.92 40.53
C GLN A 207 70.84 -14.68 40.46
N VAL A 208 71.75 -14.11 39.73
CA VAL A 208 73.15 -14.61 39.70
C VAL A 208 74.01 -13.69 40.57
N SER A 209 74.58 -14.24 41.65
CA SER A 209 75.53 -13.48 42.49
C SER A 209 76.91 -13.99 42.18
N LEU A 210 77.72 -13.12 41.60
CA LEU A 210 79.16 -13.38 41.44
C LEU A 210 79.87 -12.79 42.59
N HIS A 211 80.52 -13.64 43.37
CA HIS A 211 81.39 -13.25 44.51
C HIS A 211 82.79 -13.39 44.03
N ASP A 212 83.55 -12.29 44.08
CA ASP A 212 84.99 -12.24 43.99
C ASP A 212 85.57 -11.68 45.32
N ASP A 213 86.77 -11.97 45.61
CA ASP A 213 87.38 -11.69 46.92
C ASP A 213 87.29 -10.21 47.33
N LEU A 214 86.86 -9.31 46.48
CA LEU A 214 86.78 -7.88 46.72
C LEU A 214 85.39 -7.21 46.34
N HIS A 215 84.53 -7.90 45.58
CA HIS A 215 83.29 -7.29 45.18
C HIS A 215 82.18 -8.39 44.99
N SER A 216 81.00 -8.08 45.38
CA SER A 216 79.78 -8.90 45.03
C SER A 216 78.88 -8.15 44.07
N VAL A 217 78.71 -8.71 42.90
CA VAL A 217 77.77 -8.18 41.89
C VAL A 217 76.66 -9.20 41.73
N SER A 218 75.51 -8.73 41.96
CA SER A 218 74.31 -9.53 41.63
C SER A 218 73.57 -8.96 40.41
N TYR A 219 73.28 -9.77 39.45
CA TYR A 219 72.42 -9.38 38.30
C TYR A 219 71.31 -10.43 38.09
N THR A 220 70.30 -9.99 37.49
CA THR A 220 69.17 -10.87 37.13
C THR A 220 69.36 -11.33 35.69
N GLU A 221 69.49 -12.62 35.48
CA GLU A 221 69.52 -13.23 34.16
C GLU A 221 68.09 -13.57 33.76
N THR A 222 67.63 -13.13 32.59
CA THR A 222 66.28 -13.35 32.12
C THR A 222 66.32 -14.18 30.83
N SER A 223 65.50 -15.23 30.75
CA SER A 223 65.37 -16.04 29.54
C SER A 223 64.41 -15.42 28.57
N HIS A 224 64.93 -14.90 27.45
CA HIS A 224 64.08 -14.34 26.38
C HIS A 224 63.14 -15.40 25.76
N LYS A 225 63.55 -16.66 25.70
CA LYS A 225 62.69 -17.73 25.20
C LYS A 225 61.43 -17.92 26.09
N VAL A 226 61.65 -18.01 27.41
CA VAL A 226 60.55 -18.13 28.41
C VAL A 226 59.65 -16.90 28.35
N MET A 227 60.18 -15.70 28.12
CA MET A 227 59.38 -14.50 27.97
C MET A 227 58.45 -14.60 26.75
N ASN A 228 58.93 -15.07 25.62
CA ASN A 228 58.11 -15.30 24.41
C ASN A 228 57.02 -16.34 24.69
N TYR A 229 57.33 -17.40 25.44
CA TYR A 229 56.36 -18.42 25.82
C TYR A 229 55.28 -17.85 26.74
N LEU A 230 55.67 -17.06 27.74
CA LEU A 230 54.72 -16.39 28.64
C LEU A 230 53.80 -15.40 27.92
N ASP A 231 54.25 -14.74 26.86
CA ASP A 231 53.41 -13.90 26.06
C ASP A 231 52.25 -14.69 25.42
N VAL A 232 52.57 -15.82 24.77
CA VAL A 232 51.57 -16.71 24.18
C VAL A 232 50.63 -17.28 25.26
N ILE A 233 51.16 -17.82 26.36
CA ILE A 233 50.38 -18.37 27.45
C ILE A 233 49.45 -17.30 28.05
N SER A 234 49.95 -16.06 28.21
CA SER A 234 49.15 -14.96 28.73
C SER A 234 47.98 -14.58 27.81
N LYS A 235 48.14 -14.66 26.48
CA LYS A 235 47.09 -14.45 25.51
C LYS A 235 45.96 -15.49 25.70
N TYR A 236 46.26 -16.77 25.92
CA TYR A 236 45.27 -17.81 26.21
C TYR A 236 44.58 -17.60 27.56
N CYS A 237 45.36 -17.26 28.63
CA CYS A 237 44.76 -16.92 29.93
C CYS A 237 43.76 -15.77 29.80
N ASN A 238 44.07 -14.72 29.02
CA ASN A 238 43.19 -13.60 28.77
C ASN A 238 41.95 -14.03 27.99
N LEU A 239 42.10 -14.85 26.92
CA LEU A 239 41.01 -15.37 26.13
C LEU A 239 40.00 -16.12 27.01
N TYR A 240 40.47 -17.07 27.84
CA TYR A 240 39.55 -17.88 28.66
C TYR A 240 38.98 -17.08 29.85
N SER A 241 39.73 -16.12 30.40
CA SER A 241 39.22 -15.21 31.42
C SER A 241 38.08 -14.32 30.86
N ASP A 242 38.25 -13.74 29.68
CA ASP A 242 37.21 -12.98 28.98
C ASP A 242 36.00 -13.87 28.65
N ALA A 243 36.25 -15.09 28.20
CA ALA A 243 35.24 -16.06 27.85
C ALA A 243 34.35 -16.53 29.03
N LEU A 244 34.83 -16.50 30.27
CA LEU A 244 34.00 -16.75 31.46
C LEU A 244 32.82 -15.76 31.57
N GLY A 245 32.99 -14.53 31.10
CA GLY A 245 31.95 -13.51 31.06
C GLY A 245 31.10 -13.51 29.78
N LYS A 246 31.73 -13.79 28.63
CA LYS A 246 31.15 -13.62 27.31
C LYS A 246 30.80 -14.93 26.63
N GLY A 247 31.32 -16.07 27.08
CA GLY A 247 31.10 -17.37 26.48
C GLY A 247 32.27 -17.82 25.58
N LEU A 248 32.48 -19.14 25.59
CA LEU A 248 33.44 -19.85 24.74
C LEU A 248 32.72 -20.94 23.98
N TRP A 249 33.12 -21.07 22.73
CA TRP A 249 32.52 -22.03 21.80
C TRP A 249 33.61 -22.99 21.30
N GLU A 250 33.25 -24.25 21.21
CA GLU A 250 33.96 -25.19 20.37
C GLU A 250 33.38 -25.09 18.97
N CYS A 251 34.19 -24.66 18.01
CA CYS A 251 33.73 -24.33 16.66
C CYS A 251 34.51 -25.09 15.60
N THR A 252 33.82 -25.69 14.66
CA THR A 252 34.38 -26.29 13.44
C THR A 252 33.97 -25.46 12.24
N ILE A 253 34.91 -25.00 11.43
CA ILE A 253 34.65 -24.28 10.19
C ILE A 253 35.14 -25.16 9.04
N LYS A 254 34.19 -25.66 8.23
CA LYS A 254 34.48 -26.48 7.04
C LYS A 254 34.19 -25.66 5.81
N TYR A 255 34.98 -25.85 4.75
CA TYR A 255 34.72 -25.22 3.47
C TYR A 255 34.90 -26.23 2.33
N PHE A 256 34.10 -26.07 1.28
CA PHE A 256 33.98 -27.03 0.19
C PHE A 256 33.96 -26.31 -1.15
N ALA A 257 34.52 -26.91 -2.20
CA ALA A 257 34.47 -26.36 -3.55
C ALA A 257 34.54 -27.47 -4.62
N ASN A 258 34.10 -27.14 -5.82
CA ASN A 258 34.12 -28.06 -6.97
C ASN A 258 35.53 -28.24 -7.57
N THR A 259 36.43 -27.29 -7.35
CA THR A 259 37.81 -27.33 -7.82
C THR A 259 38.80 -26.94 -6.74
N GLU A 260 39.99 -27.44 -6.79
CA GLU A 260 41.05 -27.08 -5.88
C GLU A 260 41.40 -25.56 -5.93
N ALA A 261 41.34 -24.98 -7.12
CA ALA A 261 41.58 -23.55 -7.30
C ALA A 261 40.55 -22.70 -6.55
N ILE A 262 39.26 -23.05 -6.61
CA ILE A 262 38.21 -22.35 -5.88
C ILE A 262 38.36 -22.59 -4.38
N LEU A 263 38.70 -23.83 -3.96
CA LEU A 263 38.96 -24.15 -2.56
C LEU A 263 40.07 -23.24 -1.98
N ASN A 264 41.17 -23.12 -2.70
CA ASN A 264 42.29 -22.28 -2.30
C ASN A 264 41.97 -20.78 -2.31
N ALA A 265 41.11 -20.35 -3.26
CA ALA A 265 40.63 -18.97 -3.28
C ALA A 265 39.72 -18.65 -2.06
N VAL A 266 38.80 -19.56 -1.72
CA VAL A 266 37.95 -19.44 -0.51
C VAL A 266 38.85 -19.39 0.73
N ALA A 267 39.82 -20.30 0.84
CA ALA A 267 40.79 -20.32 1.95
C ALA A 267 41.55 -19.00 2.08
N GLY A 268 42.04 -18.46 0.95
CA GLY A 268 42.77 -17.20 0.93
C GLY A 268 41.93 -16.01 1.43
N VAL A 269 40.67 -15.90 1.02
CA VAL A 269 39.76 -14.86 1.51
C VAL A 269 39.47 -15.06 2.99
N LEU A 270 39.20 -16.28 3.44
CA LEU A 270 38.92 -16.60 4.85
C LEU A 270 40.13 -16.22 5.72
N ILE A 271 41.35 -16.62 5.36
CA ILE A 271 42.54 -16.24 6.09
C ILE A 271 42.69 -14.72 6.13
N SER A 272 42.58 -14.04 4.99
CA SER A 272 42.80 -12.58 4.94
C SER A 272 41.80 -11.79 5.79
N LYS A 273 40.57 -12.31 5.93
CA LYS A 273 39.49 -11.67 6.67
C LYS A 273 39.45 -12.02 8.16
N LEU A 274 39.90 -13.23 8.50
CA LEU A 274 39.85 -13.71 9.88
C LEU A 274 41.19 -13.55 10.64
N TYR A 275 42.28 -13.30 9.93
CA TYR A 275 43.61 -13.18 10.54
C TYR A 275 43.71 -11.97 11.48
N THR A 276 44.42 -12.18 12.57
CA THR A 276 44.91 -11.13 13.48
C THR A 276 46.23 -11.53 14.08
N SER A 277 47.05 -10.52 14.42
CA SER A 277 48.32 -10.73 15.19
C SER A 277 48.10 -10.71 16.71
N GLU A 278 46.92 -10.40 17.17
CA GLU A 278 46.61 -10.23 18.61
C GLU A 278 46.36 -11.55 19.32
N VAL A 279 46.06 -12.61 18.61
CA VAL A 279 45.79 -13.94 19.16
C VAL A 279 47.04 -14.80 19.16
N ALA A 280 47.04 -15.81 20.02
CA ALA A 280 48.20 -16.70 20.18
C ALA A 280 48.30 -17.74 19.04
N GLU A 281 47.17 -18.17 18.51
CA GLU A 281 47.08 -19.22 17.50
C GLU A 281 46.96 -18.63 16.10
N ILE A 282 47.82 -19.08 15.19
CA ILE A 282 47.82 -18.64 13.79
C ILE A 282 46.65 -19.33 13.07
N ILE A 283 45.85 -18.55 12.34
CA ILE A 283 44.80 -19.11 11.53
C ILE A 283 45.39 -19.93 10.38
N GLN A 284 44.91 -21.14 10.23
CA GLN A 284 45.36 -22.08 9.21
C GLN A 284 44.16 -22.67 8.45
N CYS A 285 44.34 -22.78 7.13
CA CYS A 285 43.43 -23.53 6.26
C CYS A 285 44.13 -24.79 5.81
N LYS A 286 43.54 -25.96 6.04
CA LYS A 286 44.10 -27.24 5.57
C LYS A 286 43.11 -27.92 4.66
N SER A 287 43.53 -28.31 3.47
CA SER A 287 42.80 -29.20 2.60
C SER A 287 42.84 -30.61 3.18
N ILE A 288 41.69 -31.25 3.33
CA ILE A 288 41.52 -32.58 3.90
C ILE A 288 40.70 -33.41 2.90
N ALA A 289 41.31 -34.53 2.50
CA ALA A 289 40.57 -35.50 1.64
C ALA A 289 39.48 -36.22 2.46
N ASN A 290 38.34 -36.46 1.82
CA ASN A 290 37.24 -37.23 2.40
C ASN A 290 36.54 -36.69 3.66
N ILE A 291 36.52 -35.40 3.83
CA ILE A 291 35.53 -34.81 4.78
C ILE A 291 34.16 -34.94 4.15
N GLY A 292 33.31 -35.78 4.70
CA GLY A 292 31.91 -35.82 4.32
C GLY A 292 31.23 -34.48 4.60
N TYR A 293 30.35 -34.03 3.70
CA TYR A 293 29.48 -32.89 3.96
C TYR A 293 28.54 -33.26 5.09
N ASN A 294 28.86 -32.86 6.29
CA ASN A 294 28.03 -33.08 7.48
C ASN A 294 27.99 -31.83 8.35
N ASP A 295 26.98 -31.75 9.17
CA ASP A 295 26.70 -30.69 10.13
C ASP A 295 27.23 -30.96 11.53
N GLY A 296 28.03 -32.00 11.67
CA GLY A 296 28.62 -32.36 12.94
C GLY A 296 29.89 -31.59 13.29
N LEU A 297 30.11 -31.39 14.60
CA LEU A 297 31.35 -30.87 15.14
C LEU A 297 32.45 -31.95 15.08
N PHE A 298 33.70 -31.60 14.72
CA PHE A 298 34.81 -32.53 14.83
C PHE A 298 35.20 -32.74 16.30
N ILE A 299 35.25 -34.00 16.73
CA ILE A 299 35.48 -34.39 18.11
C ILE A 299 36.92 -34.94 18.37
N ASN A 300 37.72 -34.96 17.34
CA ASN A 300 39.12 -35.43 17.49
C ASN A 300 39.91 -34.53 18.43
N ARG A 301 40.64 -35.14 19.40
CA ARG A 301 41.48 -34.47 20.38
C ARG A 301 42.87 -35.09 20.39
N VAL A 302 43.84 -34.22 20.63
CA VAL A 302 45.21 -34.61 20.92
C VAL A 302 45.52 -34.26 22.39
N ASN A 303 46.14 -35.23 23.10
CA ASN A 303 46.57 -35.01 24.45
C ASN A 303 48.05 -34.59 24.45
N VAL A 304 48.31 -33.41 24.98
CA VAL A 304 49.68 -32.91 25.15
C VAL A 304 49.97 -32.91 26.65
N SER A 305 50.94 -33.68 27.02
CA SER A 305 51.42 -33.76 28.41
C SER A 305 52.63 -32.87 28.57
N VAL A 306 52.60 -31.96 29.54
CA VAL A 306 53.75 -31.18 29.94
C VAL A 306 54.36 -31.90 31.17
N ASP A 307 55.67 -32.21 31.15
CA ASP A 307 56.37 -32.91 32.19
C ASP A 307 56.19 -32.20 33.54
N ASN A 308 55.64 -32.95 34.53
CA ASN A 308 55.22 -32.44 35.84
C ASN A 308 54.14 -31.32 35.76
N GLY A 309 53.42 -31.16 34.65
CA GLY A 309 52.43 -30.15 34.43
C GLY A 309 51.03 -30.71 34.09
N PRO A 310 50.11 -29.82 33.68
CA PRO A 310 48.78 -30.26 33.30
C PRO A 310 48.81 -31.07 32.01
N GLN A 311 47.87 -32.03 31.89
CA GLN A 311 47.61 -32.73 30.64
C GLN A 311 46.55 -31.96 29.89
N MET A 312 46.99 -31.32 28.81
CA MET A 312 46.10 -30.47 28.00
C MET A 312 45.52 -31.24 26.82
N GLN A 313 44.26 -31.00 26.55
CA GLN A 313 43.55 -31.55 25.39
C GLN A 313 43.25 -30.47 24.36
N PHE A 314 43.77 -30.69 23.16
CA PHE A 314 43.54 -29.76 22.05
C PHE A 314 42.63 -30.36 20.94
N PRO A 315 41.70 -29.61 20.42
CA PRO A 315 40.95 -30.04 19.26
C PRO A 315 41.86 -30.04 18.02
N VAL A 316 41.72 -31.05 17.13
CA VAL A 316 42.53 -31.15 15.92
C VAL A 316 41.96 -30.32 14.78
N TYR A 317 40.66 -30.42 14.52
CA TYR A 317 39.96 -29.73 13.40
C TYR A 317 38.94 -28.71 13.86
N SER A 318 38.82 -28.45 15.15
CA SER A 318 38.01 -27.37 15.72
C SER A 318 38.90 -26.39 16.47
N SER A 319 38.33 -25.25 16.81
CA SER A 319 38.97 -24.21 17.61
C SER A 319 38.12 -23.80 18.79
N PHE A 320 38.74 -23.36 19.86
CA PHE A 320 38.05 -22.70 20.96
C PHE A 320 38.02 -21.21 20.68
N ILE A 321 36.87 -20.65 20.40
CA ILE A 321 36.72 -19.24 20.05
C ILE A 321 35.69 -18.56 20.96
N SER A 322 35.93 -17.29 21.26
CA SER A 322 34.98 -16.48 22.06
C SER A 322 33.72 -16.13 21.24
N SER A 323 32.68 -15.70 21.93
CA SER A 323 31.47 -15.22 21.27
C SER A 323 31.73 -14.04 20.33
N ASP A 324 32.67 -13.16 20.68
CA ASP A 324 33.05 -12.03 19.84
C ASP A 324 33.69 -12.51 18.51
N GLU A 325 34.59 -13.48 18.56
CA GLU A 325 35.26 -14.08 17.40
C GLU A 325 34.26 -14.87 16.52
N LEU A 326 33.38 -15.64 17.14
CA LEU A 326 32.34 -16.39 16.42
C LEU A 326 31.42 -15.45 15.65
N SER A 327 31.09 -14.30 16.22
CA SER A 327 30.22 -13.32 15.56
C SER A 327 30.76 -12.83 14.22
N VAL A 328 32.09 -12.72 14.07
CA VAL A 328 32.77 -12.33 12.83
C VAL A 328 32.61 -13.41 11.75
N VAL A 329 32.74 -14.67 12.14
CA VAL A 329 32.69 -15.81 11.21
C VAL A 329 31.29 -15.97 10.61
N ILE A 330 30.27 -15.78 11.43
CA ILE A 330 28.86 -16.02 11.03
C ILE A 330 28.13 -14.75 10.61
N GLU A 331 28.83 -13.64 10.45
CA GLU A 331 28.20 -12.37 10.05
C GLU A 331 27.51 -12.53 8.69
N LEU A 332 26.24 -12.06 8.61
CA LEU A 332 25.46 -12.13 7.39
C LEU A 332 25.88 -11.03 6.39
N PRO A 333 25.61 -11.17 5.09
CA PRO A 333 25.90 -10.12 4.10
C PRO A 333 25.32 -8.76 4.51
N ARG A 334 26.08 -7.68 4.30
CA ARG A 334 25.63 -6.30 4.52
C ARG A 334 25.15 -5.64 3.23
N HIS A 335 25.48 -6.21 2.10
CA HIS A 335 25.10 -5.72 0.78
C HIS A 335 24.27 -6.77 0.03
N ASP A 336 23.51 -6.32 -0.96
CA ASP A 336 22.79 -7.25 -1.84
C ASP A 336 23.74 -8.24 -2.48
N VAL A 337 23.50 -9.50 -2.27
CA VAL A 337 24.21 -10.60 -2.94
C VAL A 337 23.20 -11.38 -3.78
N VAL A 338 23.68 -11.97 -4.87
CA VAL A 338 22.80 -12.78 -5.73
C VAL A 338 22.19 -13.91 -4.88
N GLY A 339 20.86 -13.97 -4.82
CA GLY A 339 20.09 -14.95 -4.04
C GLY A 339 19.56 -14.43 -2.70
N ILE A 340 20.16 -13.40 -2.11
CA ILE A 340 19.69 -12.82 -0.83
C ILE A 340 19.61 -11.30 -0.94
N PRO A 341 18.41 -10.75 -0.97
CA PRO A 341 18.22 -9.30 -0.88
C PRO A 341 18.52 -8.81 0.54
N VAL A 342 19.27 -7.72 0.60
CA VAL A 342 19.56 -7.00 1.84
C VAL A 342 18.83 -5.67 1.80
N ARG A 343 17.87 -5.46 2.68
CA ARG A 343 16.99 -4.29 2.65
C ARG A 343 17.10 -3.50 3.93
N GLU A 344 16.89 -2.19 3.80
CA GLU A 344 16.77 -1.32 4.97
C GLU A 344 15.49 -1.67 5.74
N ASN A 345 15.63 -1.89 7.04
CA ASN A 345 14.50 -2.10 7.94
C ASN A 345 14.10 -0.79 8.58
N VAL A 346 12.90 -0.32 8.22
CA VAL A 346 12.33 0.92 8.71
C VAL A 346 11.34 0.60 9.83
N ARG A 347 11.50 1.28 10.98
CA ARG A 347 10.59 1.13 12.12
C ARG A 347 9.34 1.96 11.91
N PHE A 348 8.20 1.35 12.22
CA PHE A 348 6.89 1.99 12.31
C PHE A 348 6.35 1.80 13.72
N ASP A 349 5.41 2.66 14.13
CA ASP A 349 4.80 2.56 15.44
C ASP A 349 4.02 1.24 15.62
N LEU A 350 4.15 0.64 16.79
CA LEU A 350 3.46 -0.60 17.16
C LEU A 350 2.41 -0.38 18.27
N ALA A 351 2.40 0.81 18.88
CA ALA A 351 1.47 1.14 19.93
C ALA A 351 0.08 1.35 19.34
N GLN A 352 -0.88 0.56 19.77
CA GLN A 352 -2.27 0.77 19.42
C GLN A 352 -3.06 1.07 20.70
N ASN A 353 -3.66 2.25 20.72
CA ASN A 353 -4.53 2.69 21.81
C ASN A 353 -6.01 2.43 21.52
N ASN A 354 -6.36 1.86 20.37
CA ASN A 354 -7.72 1.84 19.85
C ASN A 354 -8.37 0.46 19.99
N SER A 355 -9.53 0.46 20.60
CA SER A 355 -10.55 -0.57 20.50
C SER A 355 -11.59 -0.09 19.49
N GLY A 356 -11.25 -0.17 18.18
CA GLY A 356 -12.17 0.15 17.10
C GLY A 356 -13.07 -1.02 16.74
N GLU A 357 -14.12 -0.77 15.99
CA GLU A 357 -15.08 -1.81 15.58
C GLU A 357 -14.74 -2.46 14.24
N ILE A 358 -13.88 -1.84 13.43
CA ILE A 358 -13.50 -2.32 12.10
C ILE A 358 -12.11 -2.93 12.15
N VAL A 359 -11.99 -4.21 11.82
CA VAL A 359 -10.69 -4.89 11.71
C VAL A 359 -10.09 -4.59 10.35
N LEU A 360 -9.07 -3.74 10.29
CA LEU A 360 -8.39 -3.44 9.02
C LEU A 360 -7.43 -4.56 8.61
N GLY A 361 -6.66 -5.11 9.55
CA GLY A 361 -5.70 -6.15 9.26
C GLY A 361 -4.74 -6.45 10.42
N ASP A 362 -3.66 -7.18 10.12
CA ASP A 362 -2.62 -7.55 11.08
C ASP A 362 -1.54 -6.46 11.11
N ILE A 363 -1.17 -5.99 12.31
CA ILE A 363 -0.04 -5.07 12.48
C ILE A 363 1.24 -5.81 12.12
N LEU A 364 2.08 -5.18 11.31
CA LEU A 364 3.38 -5.70 10.91
C LEU A 364 4.49 -5.11 11.74
N GLN A 365 5.37 -5.98 12.25
CA GLN A 365 6.66 -5.61 12.81
C GLN A 365 7.75 -6.28 11.97
N ASN A 366 8.70 -5.51 11.46
CA ASN A 366 9.76 -6.04 10.61
C ASN A 366 9.23 -6.91 9.46
N ARG A 367 8.19 -6.41 8.77
CA ARG A 367 7.45 -7.09 7.68
C ARG A 367 6.71 -8.37 8.07
N ARG A 368 6.67 -8.76 9.33
CA ARG A 368 5.97 -9.95 9.82
C ARG A 368 4.70 -9.60 10.55
N LYS A 369 3.72 -10.49 10.40
CA LYS A 369 2.48 -10.37 11.16
C LYS A 369 2.77 -10.52 12.64
N THR A 370 2.27 -9.56 13.40
CA THR A 370 2.19 -9.69 14.86
C THR A 370 0.91 -10.44 15.25
N LYS A 371 0.77 -10.80 16.52
CA LYS A 371 -0.50 -11.33 17.04
C LYS A 371 -1.55 -10.23 17.27
N LYS A 372 -1.21 -8.96 16.98
CA LYS A 372 -2.09 -7.80 17.18
C LYS A 372 -2.71 -7.37 15.86
N LYS A 373 -4.00 -7.02 15.91
CA LYS A 373 -4.73 -6.46 14.78
C LYS A 373 -4.85 -4.95 14.90
N TYR A 374 -4.93 -4.28 13.76
CA TYR A 374 -5.25 -2.86 13.69
C TYR A 374 -6.76 -2.67 13.58
N TYR A 375 -7.31 -1.88 14.48
CA TYR A 375 -8.74 -1.58 14.55
C TYR A 375 -8.96 -0.12 14.19
N LEU A 376 -9.97 0.15 13.35
CA LEU A 376 -10.46 1.48 13.03
C LEU A 376 -11.69 1.79 13.87
N ASP A 377 -11.76 3.02 14.38
CA ASP A 377 -12.99 3.57 14.93
C ASP A 377 -13.88 4.06 13.77
N ILE A 378 -15.15 3.66 13.77
CA ILE A 378 -16.14 4.10 12.78
C ILE A 378 -16.24 5.63 12.73
N ASN A 379 -16.12 6.30 13.88
CA ASN A 379 -16.18 7.76 13.93
C ASN A 379 -15.02 8.47 13.22
N GLU A 380 -13.88 7.78 13.03
CA GLU A 380 -12.78 8.32 12.21
C GLU A 380 -13.15 8.41 10.73
N LEU A 381 -13.96 7.47 10.22
CA LEU A 381 -14.46 7.53 8.85
C LEU A 381 -15.41 8.72 8.60
N ASN A 382 -16.09 9.21 9.64
CA ASN A 382 -16.88 10.45 9.53
C ASN A 382 -15.99 11.68 9.26
N ARG A 383 -14.70 11.59 9.62
CA ARG A 383 -13.69 12.63 9.34
C ARG A 383 -12.97 12.43 8.02
N HIS A 384 -13.50 11.60 7.17
CA HIS A 384 -13.03 11.23 5.84
C HIS A 384 -11.70 10.48 5.83
N ALA A 385 -11.57 9.56 4.88
CA ALA A 385 -10.39 8.76 4.66
C ALA A 385 -9.83 8.97 3.24
N LEU A 386 -8.50 8.95 3.13
CA LEU A 386 -7.78 8.96 1.86
C LEU A 386 -7.04 7.63 1.70
N VAL A 387 -7.34 6.90 0.64
CA VAL A 387 -6.71 5.60 0.33
C VAL A 387 -5.95 5.73 -0.99
N VAL A 388 -4.64 5.66 -0.93
CA VAL A 388 -3.80 5.84 -2.12
C VAL A 388 -2.83 4.68 -2.34
N GLY A 389 -2.42 4.49 -3.59
CA GLY A 389 -1.45 3.48 -3.98
C GLY A 389 -1.61 3.04 -5.43
N LEU A 390 -0.62 2.36 -5.97
CA LEU A 390 -0.64 1.84 -7.34
C LEU A 390 -1.71 0.77 -7.57
N THR A 391 -2.04 0.56 -8.84
CA THR A 391 -2.87 -0.57 -9.27
C THR A 391 -2.23 -1.89 -8.83
N GLY A 392 -3.03 -2.80 -8.25
CA GLY A 392 -2.54 -4.07 -7.72
C GLY A 392 -1.88 -3.98 -6.33
N GLY A 393 -1.71 -2.79 -5.74
CA GLY A 393 -1.14 -2.61 -4.39
C GLY A 393 -2.03 -3.10 -3.24
N GLY A 394 -3.34 -3.27 -3.46
CA GLY A 394 -4.29 -3.73 -2.45
C GLY A 394 -5.37 -2.72 -2.06
N LYS A 395 -5.42 -1.51 -2.65
CA LYS A 395 -6.42 -0.47 -2.34
C LYS A 395 -7.86 -0.99 -2.31
N THR A 396 -8.30 -1.56 -3.43
CA THR A 396 -9.69 -2.06 -3.58
C THR A 396 -10.02 -3.14 -2.54
N ASN A 397 -9.06 -4.03 -2.22
CA ASN A 397 -9.26 -5.02 -1.16
C ASN A 397 -9.43 -4.35 0.21
N THR A 398 -8.58 -3.38 0.53
CA THR A 398 -8.66 -2.65 1.82
C THR A 398 -9.98 -1.89 1.94
N ILE A 399 -10.43 -1.24 0.86
CA ILE A 399 -11.71 -0.54 0.84
C ILE A 399 -12.88 -1.53 0.96
N LYS A 400 -12.87 -2.63 0.19
CA LYS A 400 -13.88 -3.70 0.32
C LYS A 400 -13.95 -4.23 1.75
N ASN A 401 -12.81 -4.43 2.42
CA ASN A 401 -12.78 -4.85 3.83
C ASN A 401 -13.49 -3.83 4.73
N ILE A 402 -13.19 -2.55 4.58
CA ILE A 402 -13.85 -1.49 5.35
C ILE A 402 -15.37 -1.51 5.09
N LEU A 403 -15.83 -1.59 3.83
CA LEU A 403 -17.25 -1.62 3.48
C LEU A 403 -17.96 -2.84 4.05
N VAL A 404 -17.31 -4.01 4.01
CA VAL A 404 -17.85 -5.26 4.60
C VAL A 404 -18.01 -5.15 6.11
N GLU A 405 -16.97 -4.67 6.78
CA GLU A 405 -16.96 -4.57 8.25
C GLU A 405 -17.99 -3.56 8.77
N ILE A 406 -18.08 -2.37 8.15
CA ILE A 406 -19.08 -1.36 8.58
C ILE A 406 -20.52 -1.85 8.38
N THR A 407 -20.79 -2.46 7.26
CA THR A 407 -22.16 -2.93 6.96
C THR A 407 -22.56 -4.08 7.88
N ARG A 408 -21.63 -5.03 8.14
CA ARG A 408 -21.90 -6.18 9.02
C ARG A 408 -22.04 -5.78 10.47
N ASN A 409 -21.19 -4.86 10.95
CA ASN A 409 -21.14 -4.53 12.38
C ASN A 409 -22.16 -3.46 12.78
N LYS A 410 -22.52 -2.52 11.90
CA LYS A 410 -23.38 -1.37 12.21
C LYS A 410 -24.51 -1.14 11.23
N ALA A 411 -24.63 -1.95 10.19
CA ALA A 411 -25.64 -1.79 9.12
C ALA A 411 -25.62 -0.37 8.49
N ILE A 412 -24.45 0.27 8.41
CA ILE A 412 -24.29 1.58 7.78
C ILE A 412 -24.23 1.37 6.27
N PRO A 413 -25.12 2.02 5.50
CA PRO A 413 -25.12 1.90 4.05
C PRO A 413 -23.98 2.69 3.41
N PHE A 414 -23.65 2.31 2.18
CA PHE A 414 -22.61 2.99 1.41
C PHE A 414 -23.03 3.23 -0.04
N LEU A 415 -22.44 4.26 -0.64
CA LEU A 415 -22.49 4.54 -2.07
C LEU A 415 -21.07 4.55 -2.64
N VAL A 416 -20.83 3.69 -3.64
CA VAL A 416 -19.55 3.61 -4.36
C VAL A 416 -19.72 4.20 -5.75
N VAL A 417 -18.81 5.05 -6.19
CA VAL A 417 -18.74 5.55 -7.57
C VAL A 417 -17.44 5.07 -8.21
N GLU A 418 -17.57 4.23 -9.24
CA GLU A 418 -16.48 3.61 -10.01
C GLU A 418 -16.41 4.20 -11.42
N PRO A 419 -15.51 5.17 -11.69
CA PRO A 419 -15.44 5.79 -13.02
C PRO A 419 -14.65 4.98 -14.06
N ALA A 420 -13.80 4.03 -13.65
CA ALA A 420 -12.85 3.38 -14.56
C ALA A 420 -12.89 1.86 -14.59
N LYS A 421 -13.39 1.22 -13.53
CA LYS A 421 -13.38 -0.23 -13.35
C LYS A 421 -14.75 -0.72 -12.88
N LYS A 422 -14.86 -2.04 -12.78
CA LYS A 422 -16.03 -2.73 -12.21
C LYS A 422 -15.51 -3.78 -11.24
N GLU A 423 -15.25 -3.37 -10.00
CA GLU A 423 -14.65 -4.26 -9.00
C GLU A 423 -15.60 -4.49 -7.81
N TYR A 424 -16.48 -3.53 -7.48
CA TYR A 424 -17.32 -3.60 -6.27
C TYR A 424 -18.59 -4.45 -6.43
N TRP A 425 -18.98 -4.83 -7.64
CA TRP A 425 -20.05 -5.81 -7.84
C TRP A 425 -19.79 -7.16 -7.13
N GLU A 426 -18.50 -7.47 -6.91
CA GLU A 426 -18.10 -8.68 -6.18
C GLU A 426 -18.57 -8.71 -4.73
N LEU A 427 -18.96 -7.56 -4.14
CA LEU A 427 -19.56 -7.49 -2.82
C LEU A 427 -20.83 -8.36 -2.73
N TYR A 428 -21.56 -8.55 -3.83
CA TYR A 428 -22.67 -9.49 -3.88
C TYR A 428 -22.26 -10.92 -3.54
N LYS A 429 -21.05 -11.35 -3.97
CA LYS A 429 -20.52 -12.68 -3.65
C LYS A 429 -20.20 -12.86 -2.17
N LEU A 430 -20.01 -11.77 -1.45
CA LEU A 430 -19.77 -11.75 0.00
C LEU A 430 -21.04 -11.74 0.85
N GLY A 431 -22.23 -11.85 0.22
CA GLY A 431 -23.49 -11.92 0.93
C GLY A 431 -24.26 -10.61 1.03
N PHE A 432 -23.92 -9.62 0.22
CA PHE A 432 -24.67 -8.35 0.15
C PHE A 432 -25.87 -8.49 -0.79
N ASP A 433 -26.92 -9.15 -0.31
CA ASP A 433 -28.14 -9.39 -1.10
C ASP A 433 -28.92 -8.11 -1.44
N ASN A 434 -28.73 -7.06 -0.62
CA ASN A 434 -29.35 -5.74 -0.81
C ASN A 434 -28.49 -4.78 -1.65
N LEU A 435 -27.47 -5.29 -2.34
CA LEU A 435 -26.62 -4.48 -3.20
C LEU A 435 -27.44 -4.03 -4.42
N LYS A 436 -27.43 -2.72 -4.70
CA LYS A 436 -27.99 -2.13 -5.91
C LYS A 436 -26.85 -1.66 -6.81
N ILE A 437 -26.87 -2.09 -8.07
CA ILE A 437 -25.84 -1.72 -9.03
C ILE A 437 -26.48 -0.91 -10.15
N TYR A 438 -26.03 0.33 -10.29
CA TYR A 438 -26.39 1.23 -11.36
C TYR A 438 -25.27 1.24 -12.40
N SER A 439 -25.61 1.15 -13.65
CA SER A 439 -24.65 1.13 -14.76
C SER A 439 -25.21 1.88 -15.96
N MET A 440 -24.36 2.05 -16.98
CA MET A 440 -24.77 2.72 -18.22
C MET A 440 -25.40 1.72 -19.20
N ASN A 441 -26.37 0.92 -18.76
CA ASN A 441 -27.16 0.02 -19.60
C ASN A 441 -28.65 0.18 -19.28
N GLU A 442 -29.51 -0.24 -20.21
CA GLU A 442 -30.96 -0.01 -20.13
C GLU A 442 -31.64 -0.57 -18.87
N ASP A 443 -31.14 -1.71 -18.35
CA ASP A 443 -31.78 -2.36 -17.22
C ASP A 443 -31.38 -1.75 -15.87
N ASN A 444 -30.16 -1.22 -15.77
CA ASN A 444 -29.57 -0.70 -14.54
C ASN A 444 -29.24 0.81 -14.64
N MET A 445 -29.89 1.53 -15.54
CA MET A 445 -29.57 2.93 -15.82
C MET A 445 -29.72 3.81 -14.59
N LEU A 446 -28.71 4.65 -14.36
CA LEU A 446 -28.78 5.76 -13.43
C LEU A 446 -29.39 6.97 -14.13
N TYR A 447 -30.42 7.56 -13.55
CA TYR A 447 -31.09 8.74 -14.08
C TYR A 447 -30.78 9.94 -13.18
N ILE A 448 -30.20 10.99 -13.74
CA ILE A 448 -29.90 12.24 -13.04
C ILE A 448 -30.33 13.43 -13.88
N ASN A 449 -31.39 14.11 -13.45
CA ASN A 449 -31.69 15.43 -14.01
C ASN A 449 -30.81 16.46 -13.29
N PRO A 450 -29.86 17.13 -13.97
CA PRO A 450 -28.96 18.11 -13.33
C PRO A 450 -29.68 19.28 -12.69
N PHE A 451 -30.87 19.59 -13.15
CA PHE A 451 -31.68 20.73 -12.70
C PHE A 451 -32.59 20.39 -11.52
N GLN A 452 -32.74 19.12 -11.19
CA GLN A 452 -33.66 18.70 -10.12
C GLN A 452 -32.96 18.82 -8.76
N ARG A 453 -33.44 19.75 -7.92
CA ARG A 453 -33.01 19.84 -6.51
C ARG A 453 -33.48 18.65 -5.70
N VAL A 454 -32.83 18.43 -4.57
CA VAL A 454 -33.23 17.43 -3.57
C VAL A 454 -33.86 18.12 -2.36
N GLY A 455 -35.11 17.76 -2.05
CA GLY A 455 -35.85 18.33 -0.91
C GLY A 455 -36.15 19.81 -1.08
N ASP A 456 -36.17 20.55 0.05
CA ASP A 456 -36.59 21.97 0.10
C ASP A 456 -35.43 22.97 0.01
N VAL A 457 -34.28 22.56 -0.52
CA VAL A 457 -33.16 23.46 -0.77
C VAL A 457 -33.58 24.59 -1.72
N SER A 458 -33.13 25.82 -1.48
CA SER A 458 -33.48 26.93 -2.37
C SER A 458 -32.98 26.70 -3.78
N ILE A 459 -33.81 27.04 -4.78
CA ILE A 459 -33.41 26.93 -6.20
C ILE A 459 -32.14 27.72 -6.50
N GLN A 460 -31.98 28.89 -5.88
CA GLN A 460 -30.77 29.68 -6.00
C GLN A 460 -29.51 28.88 -5.60
N MET A 461 -29.56 28.23 -4.45
CA MET A 461 -28.44 27.41 -3.95
C MET A 461 -28.17 26.20 -4.87
N HIS A 462 -29.24 25.57 -5.36
CA HIS A 462 -29.08 24.47 -6.32
C HIS A 462 -28.45 24.94 -7.64
N ILE A 463 -28.84 26.12 -8.17
CA ILE A 463 -28.25 26.72 -9.37
C ILE A 463 -26.77 27.00 -9.14
N ASP A 464 -26.39 27.54 -8.01
CA ASP A 464 -24.97 27.80 -7.66
C ASP A 464 -24.15 26.51 -7.64
N TYR A 465 -24.68 25.43 -7.06
CA TYR A 465 -24.04 24.10 -7.04
C TYR A 465 -23.97 23.48 -8.46
N LEU A 466 -25.06 23.57 -9.22
CA LEU A 466 -25.08 23.09 -10.60
C LEU A 466 -24.07 23.83 -11.49
N PHE A 467 -24.00 25.16 -11.33
CA PHE A 467 -23.04 25.97 -12.07
C PHE A 467 -21.60 25.63 -11.68
N ALA A 468 -21.31 25.37 -10.40
CA ALA A 468 -20.02 24.85 -9.98
C ALA A 468 -19.71 23.48 -10.59
N ALA A 469 -20.72 22.59 -10.71
CA ALA A 469 -20.54 21.29 -11.34
C ALA A 469 -20.14 21.42 -12.82
N PHE A 470 -20.79 22.32 -13.55
CA PHE A 470 -20.39 22.64 -14.94
C PHE A 470 -18.96 23.18 -15.03
N LYS A 471 -18.60 24.13 -14.15
CA LYS A 471 -17.23 24.73 -14.14
C LYS A 471 -16.16 23.74 -13.74
N ALA A 472 -16.42 22.84 -12.83
CA ALA A 472 -15.46 21.83 -12.41
C ALA A 472 -15.20 20.79 -13.51
N SER A 473 -16.23 20.46 -14.28
CA SER A 473 -16.18 19.40 -15.30
C SER A 473 -15.70 19.88 -16.66
N PHE A 474 -16.14 21.06 -17.09
CA PHE A 474 -15.87 21.60 -18.43
C PHE A 474 -14.96 22.82 -18.38
N ILE A 475 -14.01 22.89 -19.29
CA ILE A 475 -13.18 24.09 -19.44
C ILE A 475 -14.00 25.17 -20.13
N MET A 476 -14.29 26.26 -19.42
CA MET A 476 -15.05 27.40 -19.94
C MET A 476 -14.31 28.70 -19.67
N TYR A 477 -13.99 29.41 -20.72
CA TYR A 477 -13.37 30.73 -20.63
C TYR A 477 -14.42 31.84 -20.78
N PRO A 478 -14.20 33.01 -20.17
CA PRO A 478 -15.06 34.16 -20.38
C PRO A 478 -15.26 34.43 -21.90
N PRO A 479 -16.50 34.73 -22.37
CA PRO A 479 -17.70 35.01 -21.58
C PRO A 479 -18.61 33.77 -21.33
N MET A 480 -18.21 32.56 -21.76
CA MET A 480 -19.05 31.35 -21.70
C MET A 480 -19.68 31.07 -20.31
N PRO A 481 -18.97 31.22 -19.18
CA PRO A 481 -19.58 31.01 -17.87
C PRO A 481 -20.78 31.91 -17.59
N TYR A 482 -20.69 33.18 -17.94
CA TYR A 482 -21.76 34.14 -17.71
C TYR A 482 -23.00 33.87 -18.58
N VAL A 483 -22.78 33.45 -19.83
CA VAL A 483 -23.86 33.03 -20.73
C VAL A 483 -24.55 31.80 -20.19
N LEU A 484 -23.79 30.80 -19.77
CA LEU A 484 -24.32 29.56 -19.20
C LEU A 484 -25.15 29.82 -17.94
N GLU A 485 -24.60 30.62 -17.03
CA GLU A 485 -25.30 31.01 -15.80
C GLU A 485 -26.65 31.67 -16.11
N ARG A 486 -26.67 32.67 -16.97
CA ARG A 486 -27.89 33.33 -17.39
C ARG A 486 -28.89 32.39 -18.08
N ALA A 487 -28.36 31.46 -18.91
CA ALA A 487 -29.22 30.47 -19.57
C ALA A 487 -29.84 29.49 -18.55
N ILE A 488 -29.10 29.08 -17.50
CA ILE A 488 -29.63 28.24 -16.43
C ILE A 488 -30.77 28.95 -15.70
N TYR A 489 -30.58 30.22 -15.29
CA TYR A 489 -31.63 31.00 -14.66
C TYR A 489 -32.86 31.09 -15.55
N SER A 490 -32.70 31.40 -16.85
CA SER A 490 -33.76 31.56 -17.77
C SER A 490 -34.61 30.30 -18.00
N VAL A 491 -33.97 29.09 -18.05
CA VAL A 491 -34.74 27.85 -18.19
C VAL A 491 -35.55 27.50 -16.91
N TYR A 492 -35.07 27.87 -15.71
CA TYR A 492 -35.86 27.74 -14.50
C TYR A 492 -37.09 28.68 -14.49
N GLU A 493 -36.88 29.95 -14.90
CA GLU A 493 -37.99 30.90 -15.02
C GLU A 493 -39.03 30.43 -16.04
N GLU A 494 -38.60 29.88 -17.19
CA GLU A 494 -39.48 29.28 -18.17
C GLU A 494 -40.30 28.08 -17.62
N CYS A 495 -39.73 27.30 -16.73
CA CYS A 495 -40.42 26.25 -16.03
C CYS A 495 -41.34 26.74 -14.88
N GLY A 496 -41.51 28.05 -14.73
CA GLY A 496 -42.41 28.66 -13.76
C GLY A 496 -41.83 28.94 -12.39
N TRP A 497 -40.51 28.85 -12.23
CA TRP A 497 -39.87 29.11 -10.95
C TRP A 497 -39.70 30.62 -10.71
N ASP A 498 -40.24 31.08 -9.59
CA ASP A 498 -39.79 32.34 -8.95
C ASP A 498 -38.60 32.03 -8.08
N ILE A 499 -37.40 32.28 -8.61
CA ILE A 499 -36.14 31.94 -7.94
C ILE A 499 -35.99 32.74 -6.64
N THR A 500 -36.41 34.00 -6.62
CA THR A 500 -36.29 34.90 -5.46
C THR A 500 -37.15 34.40 -4.28
N ASN A 501 -38.38 33.97 -4.55
CA ASN A 501 -39.28 33.50 -3.51
C ASN A 501 -39.22 31.98 -3.31
N ASN A 502 -38.41 31.27 -4.10
CA ASN A 502 -38.22 29.80 -4.07
C ASN A 502 -39.59 29.07 -4.28
N LYS A 503 -40.40 29.55 -5.16
CA LYS A 503 -41.76 29.00 -5.46
C LYS A 503 -41.93 28.71 -6.92
N ASN A 504 -42.68 27.66 -7.18
CA ASN A 504 -43.19 27.36 -8.50
C ASN A 504 -44.72 27.14 -8.42
N GLU A 505 -45.46 27.95 -9.12
CA GLU A 505 -46.93 27.90 -9.11
C GLU A 505 -47.47 26.67 -9.89
N ILE A 506 -46.61 26.08 -10.73
CA ILE A 506 -46.97 24.91 -11.55
C ILE A 506 -46.65 23.59 -10.83
N GLY A 507 -45.87 23.63 -9.75
CA GLY A 507 -45.38 22.48 -9.01
C GLY A 507 -43.88 22.22 -9.18
N GLU A 508 -43.40 21.05 -8.75
CA GLU A 508 -42.00 20.66 -8.81
C GLU A 508 -41.57 20.25 -10.26
N VAL A 509 -41.60 21.21 -11.18
CA VAL A 509 -41.21 21.03 -12.58
C VAL A 509 -39.80 21.60 -12.79
N PHE A 510 -38.90 20.77 -13.28
CA PHE A 510 -37.51 21.13 -13.48
C PHE A 510 -37.11 21.14 -14.96
N PRO A 511 -36.22 22.04 -15.39
CA PRO A 511 -35.67 22.03 -16.74
C PRO A 511 -34.99 20.71 -17.13
N THR A 512 -34.68 20.58 -18.43
CA THR A 512 -33.84 19.50 -18.96
C THR A 512 -32.61 20.05 -19.66
N ILE A 513 -31.64 19.20 -19.96
CA ILE A 513 -30.44 19.60 -20.73
C ILE A 513 -30.85 20.07 -22.12
N GLU A 514 -31.88 19.45 -22.72
CA GLU A 514 -32.38 19.87 -24.02
C GLU A 514 -32.92 21.31 -24.01
N GLN A 515 -33.66 21.68 -22.97
CA GLN A 515 -34.14 23.07 -22.82
C GLN A 515 -32.98 24.05 -22.66
N LEU A 516 -31.93 23.71 -21.88
CA LEU A 516 -30.75 24.51 -21.76
C LEU A 516 -30.03 24.67 -23.12
N TYR A 517 -29.88 23.58 -23.88
CA TYR A 517 -29.24 23.61 -25.20
C TYR A 517 -29.87 24.62 -26.15
N TYR A 518 -31.17 24.64 -26.19
CA TYR A 518 -31.91 25.54 -27.07
C TYR A 518 -32.05 26.98 -26.52
N LYS A 519 -31.87 27.15 -25.20
CA LYS A 519 -31.90 28.47 -24.58
C LYS A 519 -30.61 29.27 -24.80
N ILE A 520 -29.48 28.60 -24.94
CA ILE A 520 -28.16 29.28 -25.10
C ILE A 520 -28.14 30.28 -26.25
N PRO A 521 -28.58 29.98 -27.51
CA PRO A 521 -28.58 30.94 -28.58
C PRO A 521 -29.42 32.19 -28.28
N ILE A 522 -30.58 32.02 -27.66
CA ILE A 522 -31.49 33.11 -27.31
C ILE A 522 -30.84 34.08 -26.32
N VAL A 523 -30.23 33.52 -25.29
CA VAL A 523 -29.51 34.33 -24.26
C VAL A 523 -28.30 35.06 -24.83
N VAL A 524 -27.56 34.42 -25.73
CA VAL A 524 -26.41 35.08 -26.40
C VAL A 524 -26.87 36.25 -27.25
N GLU A 525 -27.98 36.12 -27.94
CA GLU A 525 -28.54 37.21 -28.74
C GLU A 525 -29.03 38.35 -27.84
N GLU A 526 -29.70 38.07 -26.73
CA GLU A 526 -30.13 39.06 -25.75
C GLU A 526 -28.98 39.83 -25.10
N MET A 527 -27.82 39.18 -24.95
CA MET A 527 -26.62 39.82 -24.36
C MET A 527 -25.91 40.80 -25.30
N GLY A 528 -26.27 40.84 -26.59
CA GLY A 528 -25.85 41.86 -27.52
C GLY A 528 -24.37 41.79 -27.98
N TYR A 529 -23.74 40.62 -27.93
CA TYR A 529 -22.42 40.42 -28.52
C TYR A 529 -22.42 40.68 -30.04
N ASP A 530 -21.27 40.96 -30.64
CA ASP A 530 -21.18 41.03 -32.10
C ASP A 530 -21.47 39.66 -32.75
N TYR A 531 -21.90 39.67 -34.02
CA TYR A 531 -22.33 38.45 -34.71
C TYR A 531 -21.29 37.33 -34.77
N ARG A 532 -20.00 37.67 -34.86
CA ARG A 532 -18.91 36.69 -34.90
C ARG A 532 -18.68 36.07 -33.56
N GLU A 533 -18.71 36.88 -32.50
CA GLU A 533 -18.55 36.45 -31.11
C GLU A 533 -19.75 35.61 -30.69
N GLN A 534 -20.97 36.01 -31.05
CA GLN A 534 -22.18 35.20 -30.82
C GLN A 534 -22.02 33.78 -31.37
N LYS A 535 -21.63 33.62 -32.64
CA LYS A 535 -21.42 32.29 -33.25
C LYS A 535 -20.36 31.47 -32.55
N ASN A 536 -19.28 32.09 -32.13
CA ASN A 536 -18.21 31.39 -31.39
C ASN A 536 -18.69 30.90 -30.03
N ILE A 537 -19.38 31.74 -29.28
CA ILE A 537 -19.91 31.41 -27.95
C ILE A 537 -20.98 30.31 -28.07
N ILE A 538 -21.94 30.47 -28.96
CA ILE A 538 -23.00 29.50 -29.22
C ILE A 538 -22.38 28.15 -29.60
N GLY A 539 -21.49 28.12 -30.59
CA GLY A 539 -20.86 26.90 -31.06
C GLY A 539 -20.07 26.18 -29.93
N ALA A 540 -19.32 26.92 -29.12
CA ALA A 540 -18.54 26.40 -28.07
C ALA A 540 -19.39 25.83 -26.88
N LEU A 541 -20.43 26.53 -26.46
CA LEU A 541 -21.34 26.09 -25.40
C LEU A 541 -22.25 24.95 -25.87
N GLN A 542 -22.88 25.10 -27.04
CA GLN A 542 -23.75 24.06 -27.58
C GLN A 542 -23.00 22.76 -27.83
N ALA A 543 -21.75 22.78 -28.29
CA ALA A 543 -20.97 21.56 -28.46
C ALA A 543 -20.81 20.78 -27.14
N ARG A 544 -20.56 21.47 -26.01
CA ARG A 544 -20.43 20.86 -24.69
C ARG A 544 -21.76 20.31 -24.17
N ILE A 545 -22.83 21.13 -24.25
CA ILE A 545 -24.16 20.70 -23.80
C ILE A 545 -24.68 19.58 -24.68
N HIS A 546 -24.43 19.64 -26.01
CA HIS A 546 -24.82 18.57 -26.94
C HIS A 546 -24.15 17.22 -26.58
N SER A 547 -22.88 17.23 -26.15
CA SER A 547 -22.19 16.00 -25.75
C SER A 547 -22.89 15.28 -24.60
N LEU A 548 -23.61 15.98 -23.74
CA LEU A 548 -24.38 15.42 -22.61
C LEU A 548 -25.74 14.83 -23.05
N ARG A 549 -26.23 15.18 -24.25
CA ARG A 549 -27.53 14.76 -24.77
C ARG A 549 -27.49 13.52 -25.66
N ILE A 550 -26.29 13.12 -26.12
CA ILE A 550 -26.14 12.07 -27.13
C ILE A 550 -26.04 10.68 -26.51
N GLY A 551 -26.76 9.70 -27.08
CA GLY A 551 -26.64 8.29 -26.74
C GLY A 551 -26.94 8.00 -25.27
N ILE A 552 -26.15 7.13 -24.67
CA ILE A 552 -26.31 6.71 -23.26
C ILE A 552 -26.25 7.89 -22.29
N LYS A 553 -25.43 8.92 -22.57
CA LYS A 553 -25.34 10.12 -21.71
C LYS A 553 -26.67 10.87 -21.67
N GLY A 554 -27.31 11.03 -22.83
CA GLY A 554 -28.63 11.68 -22.90
C GLY A 554 -29.70 10.89 -22.19
N GLN A 555 -29.68 9.56 -22.28
CA GLN A 555 -30.60 8.71 -21.54
C GLN A 555 -30.42 8.82 -20.02
N CYS A 556 -29.18 9.08 -19.55
CA CYS A 556 -28.87 9.26 -18.13
C CYS A 556 -29.23 10.66 -17.63
N LEU A 557 -28.88 11.70 -18.41
CA LEU A 557 -28.85 13.09 -17.93
C LEU A 557 -29.97 13.97 -18.48
N ASP A 558 -30.47 13.71 -19.72
CA ASP A 558 -31.51 14.53 -20.36
C ASP A 558 -32.90 13.95 -20.11
N ILE A 559 -33.29 14.01 -18.84
CA ILE A 559 -34.49 13.42 -18.28
C ILE A 559 -35.23 14.42 -17.39
N ARG A 560 -36.52 14.16 -17.15
CA ARG A 560 -37.31 15.04 -16.25
C ARG A 560 -37.21 14.70 -14.79
N LYS A 561 -36.96 13.43 -14.44
CA LYS A 561 -36.95 12.98 -13.04
C LYS A 561 -35.78 12.08 -12.76
N SER A 562 -34.99 12.41 -11.73
CA SER A 562 -33.86 11.63 -11.25
C SER A 562 -34.28 10.34 -10.55
N THR A 563 -33.34 9.39 -10.51
CA THR A 563 -33.38 8.28 -9.53
C THR A 563 -33.51 8.86 -8.13
N ASN A 564 -34.32 8.24 -7.29
CA ASN A 564 -34.54 8.75 -5.95
C ASN A 564 -33.27 8.62 -5.12
N ILE A 565 -32.68 9.75 -4.73
CA ILE A 565 -31.46 9.80 -3.93
C ILE A 565 -31.61 9.10 -2.56
N ASP A 566 -32.80 9.15 -1.98
CA ASP A 566 -33.08 8.47 -0.69
C ASP A 566 -32.92 6.95 -0.81
N GLU A 567 -33.33 6.37 -1.95
CA GLU A 567 -33.12 4.94 -2.22
C GLU A 567 -31.64 4.60 -2.44
N LEU A 568 -30.91 5.48 -3.12
CA LEU A 568 -29.45 5.34 -3.32
C LEU A 568 -28.69 5.33 -1.99
N LEU A 569 -29.07 6.22 -1.08
CA LEU A 569 -28.33 6.43 0.18
C LEU A 569 -28.77 5.50 1.31
N LYS A 570 -29.96 4.91 1.25
CA LYS A 570 -30.45 3.92 2.23
C LYS A 570 -30.03 2.49 1.91
N ALA A 571 -29.63 2.21 0.67
CA ALA A 571 -29.14 0.91 0.24
C ALA A 571 -27.60 0.90 0.13
N ASN A 572 -27.03 -0.28 0.05
CA ASN A 572 -25.66 -0.44 -0.42
C ASN A 572 -25.67 -0.30 -1.93
N SER A 573 -25.10 0.78 -2.46
CA SER A 573 -25.22 1.13 -3.87
C SER A 573 -23.84 1.24 -4.54
N VAL A 574 -23.75 0.77 -5.79
CA VAL A 574 -22.58 0.91 -6.65
C VAL A 574 -23.01 1.56 -7.96
N ILE A 575 -22.28 2.58 -8.38
CA ILE A 575 -22.46 3.29 -9.65
C ILE A 575 -21.25 3.03 -10.53
N GLU A 576 -21.46 2.31 -11.62
CA GLU A 576 -20.42 1.98 -12.61
C GLU A 576 -20.49 2.94 -13.80
N LEU A 577 -19.50 3.84 -13.95
CA LEU A 577 -19.41 4.81 -15.03
C LEU A 577 -18.50 4.38 -16.19
N GLU A 578 -17.97 3.16 -16.18
CA GLU A 578 -17.05 2.69 -17.24
C GLU A 578 -17.65 2.77 -18.64
N GLY A 579 -18.99 2.64 -18.77
CA GLY A 579 -19.70 2.77 -20.07
C GLY A 579 -19.60 4.16 -20.72
N ILE A 580 -19.13 5.17 -19.99
CA ILE A 580 -18.89 6.52 -20.49
C ILE A 580 -17.38 6.67 -20.72
N ALA A 581 -16.95 6.90 -21.97
CA ALA A 581 -15.54 7.08 -22.29
C ALA A 581 -15.02 8.50 -21.95
N ASP A 582 -15.92 9.48 -21.95
CA ASP A 582 -15.62 10.89 -21.78
C ASP A 582 -15.40 11.28 -20.32
N GLU A 583 -14.19 11.78 -20.02
CA GLU A 583 -13.78 12.15 -18.67
C GLU A 583 -14.54 13.37 -18.11
N GLU A 584 -14.90 14.34 -18.96
CA GLU A 584 -15.66 15.52 -18.55
C GLU A 584 -17.08 15.12 -18.11
N THR A 585 -17.72 14.20 -18.81
CA THR A 585 -19.04 13.68 -18.42
C THR A 585 -18.96 12.86 -17.12
N LYS A 586 -17.91 12.04 -16.91
CA LYS A 586 -17.73 11.33 -15.64
C LYS A 586 -17.58 12.31 -14.47
N ALA A 587 -16.74 13.32 -14.63
CA ALA A 587 -16.57 14.37 -13.62
C ALA A 587 -17.90 15.08 -13.33
N PHE A 588 -18.69 15.36 -14.37
CA PHE A 588 -19.99 15.99 -14.22
C PHE A 588 -20.97 15.12 -13.43
N ILE A 589 -21.07 13.82 -13.75
CA ILE A 589 -21.93 12.91 -12.98
C ILE A 589 -21.47 12.80 -11.52
N MET A 590 -20.15 12.69 -11.29
CA MET A 590 -19.59 12.65 -9.94
C MET A 590 -19.92 13.93 -9.16
N SER A 591 -19.84 15.10 -9.79
CA SER A 591 -20.18 16.37 -9.16
C SER A 591 -21.69 16.47 -8.86
N LEU A 592 -22.56 16.01 -9.76
CA LEU A 592 -24.00 15.98 -9.53
C LEU A 592 -24.37 15.08 -8.36
N LEU A 593 -23.74 13.91 -8.23
CA LEU A 593 -23.96 13.01 -7.10
C LEU A 593 -23.54 13.66 -5.76
N MET A 594 -22.44 14.42 -5.75
CA MET A 594 -22.03 15.19 -4.59
C MET A 594 -23.03 16.31 -4.25
N VAL A 595 -23.53 17.01 -5.26
CA VAL A 595 -24.55 18.05 -5.07
C VAL A 595 -25.82 17.45 -4.47
N GLN A 596 -26.33 16.37 -5.07
CA GLN A 596 -27.51 15.68 -4.56
C GLN A 596 -27.33 15.15 -3.13
N LEU A 597 -26.15 14.63 -2.81
CA LEU A 597 -25.82 14.19 -1.46
C LEU A 597 -25.80 15.36 -0.47
N MET A 598 -25.19 16.49 -0.84
CA MET A 598 -25.16 17.70 -0.02
C MET A 598 -26.56 18.20 0.27
N GLU A 599 -27.39 18.34 -0.75
CA GLU A 599 -28.77 18.78 -0.62
C GLU A 599 -29.60 17.82 0.22
N TYR A 600 -29.43 16.51 0.02
CA TYR A 600 -30.08 15.50 0.86
C TYR A 600 -29.72 15.67 2.34
N ARG A 601 -28.45 15.90 2.64
CA ARG A 601 -27.98 16.08 4.02
C ARG A 601 -28.38 17.42 4.64
N ILE A 602 -28.55 18.47 3.84
CA ILE A 602 -29.09 19.76 4.34
C ILE A 602 -30.50 19.60 4.84
N ASN A 603 -31.33 18.81 4.15
CA ASN A 603 -32.73 18.59 4.52
C ASN A 603 -32.92 17.66 5.75
N GLN A 604 -31.84 16.97 6.21
CA GLN A 604 -31.90 16.16 7.41
C GLN A 604 -31.56 17.01 8.64
N SER A 605 -32.53 17.27 9.49
CA SER A 605 -32.42 18.12 10.69
C SER A 605 -31.55 17.55 11.84
N ASP A 606 -30.94 16.37 11.67
CA ASP A 606 -30.22 15.68 12.74
C ASP A 606 -28.75 16.08 12.80
N SER A 607 -28.37 16.71 13.90
CA SER A 607 -26.99 17.10 14.24
C SER A 607 -26.20 15.99 14.96
N GLN A 608 -26.49 14.72 14.71
CA GLN A 608 -25.73 13.62 15.35
C GLN A 608 -24.34 13.46 14.72
N LYS A 609 -23.34 13.38 15.60
CA LYS A 609 -21.92 13.24 15.22
C LYS A 609 -21.54 11.82 14.75
N GLU A 610 -22.48 10.88 14.70
CA GLU A 610 -22.24 9.49 14.32
C GLU A 610 -22.29 9.31 12.79
N LEU A 611 -21.48 8.38 12.29
CA LEU A 611 -21.46 8.04 10.88
C LEU A 611 -22.80 7.39 10.46
N LYS A 612 -23.50 7.99 9.51
CA LYS A 612 -24.79 7.52 9.00
C LYS A 612 -24.68 6.84 7.64
N HIS A 613 -23.69 7.21 6.87
CA HIS A 613 -23.51 6.74 5.49
C HIS A 613 -22.05 6.96 5.06
N LEU A 614 -21.54 6.09 4.20
CA LEU A 614 -20.22 6.20 3.63
C LEU A 614 -20.28 6.37 2.11
N PHE A 615 -19.67 7.42 1.60
CA PHE A 615 -19.53 7.66 0.16
C PHE A 615 -18.09 7.36 -0.26
N LEU A 616 -17.91 6.44 -1.20
CA LEU A 616 -16.63 6.13 -1.80
C LEU A 616 -16.52 6.73 -3.20
N MET A 617 -15.47 7.48 -3.42
CA MET A 617 -15.11 8.05 -4.72
C MET A 617 -13.79 7.47 -5.20
N GLU A 618 -13.84 6.60 -6.20
CA GLU A 618 -12.67 6.08 -6.89
C GLU A 618 -12.17 7.08 -7.95
N GLU A 619 -10.84 7.10 -8.20
CA GLU A 619 -10.21 8.00 -9.17
C GLU A 619 -10.64 9.47 -8.96
N ALA A 620 -10.64 9.90 -7.71
CA ALA A 620 -11.23 11.19 -7.29
C ALA A 620 -10.60 12.41 -7.97
N HIS A 621 -9.36 12.29 -8.48
CA HIS A 621 -8.70 13.34 -9.26
C HIS A 621 -9.48 13.76 -10.52
N ARG A 622 -10.47 12.99 -10.96
CA ARG A 622 -11.33 13.37 -12.10
C ARG A 622 -12.19 14.59 -11.77
N LEU A 623 -12.70 14.66 -10.55
CA LEU A 623 -13.47 15.81 -10.05
C LEU A 623 -12.60 16.74 -9.19
N LEU A 624 -11.88 16.18 -8.24
CA LEU A 624 -11.11 16.92 -7.22
C LEU A 624 -9.65 17.12 -7.67
N LYS A 625 -9.48 17.61 -8.88
CA LYS A 625 -8.17 17.77 -9.51
C LYS A 625 -7.40 18.93 -8.90
N ASN A 626 -6.09 18.74 -8.71
CA ASN A 626 -5.17 19.83 -8.42
C ASN A 626 -5.11 20.79 -9.62
N VAL A 627 -5.67 21.97 -9.46
CA VAL A 627 -5.67 23.03 -10.47
C VAL A 627 -4.71 24.10 -9.97
N ALA A 628 -3.64 24.34 -10.72
CA ALA A 628 -2.67 25.36 -10.34
C ALA A 628 -3.34 26.73 -10.23
N SER A 629 -3.21 27.36 -9.07
CA SER A 629 -3.66 28.74 -8.83
C SER A 629 -2.75 29.70 -9.58
N GLY A 630 -2.95 29.84 -10.89
CA GLY A 630 -2.25 30.83 -11.71
C GLY A 630 -2.76 32.22 -11.37
N SER A 631 -1.89 33.14 -11.01
CA SER A 631 -2.22 34.56 -10.91
C SER A 631 -2.18 35.16 -12.31
N GLY A 632 -3.32 35.58 -12.86
CA GLY A 632 -3.41 36.28 -14.13
C GLY A 632 -4.41 35.68 -15.14
N GLU A 633 -4.40 36.16 -16.39
CA GLU A 633 -5.29 35.74 -17.48
C GLU A 633 -5.24 34.25 -17.85
N ASN A 634 -4.26 33.50 -17.33
CA ASN A 634 -4.05 32.06 -17.55
C ASN A 634 -4.53 31.18 -16.40
N ALA A 635 -5.24 31.71 -15.41
CA ALA A 635 -5.80 30.89 -14.33
C ALA A 635 -6.89 29.94 -14.86
N ASP A 636 -6.80 28.65 -14.52
CA ASP A 636 -7.84 27.68 -14.89
C ASP A 636 -9.12 28.00 -14.09
N PRO A 637 -10.24 28.32 -14.75
CA PRO A 637 -11.49 28.70 -14.07
C PRO A 637 -12.11 27.58 -13.24
N ARG A 638 -11.60 26.37 -13.32
CA ARG A 638 -12.06 25.21 -12.54
C ARG A 638 -11.61 25.27 -11.08
N GLY A 639 -10.54 26.01 -10.74
CA GLY A 639 -9.98 26.01 -9.39
C GLY A 639 -10.99 26.33 -8.29
N ASN A 640 -11.75 27.43 -8.47
CA ASN A 640 -12.78 27.83 -7.51
C ASN A 640 -13.92 26.80 -7.38
N ALA A 641 -14.26 26.11 -8.48
CA ALA A 641 -15.29 25.08 -8.44
C ALA A 641 -14.81 23.82 -7.68
N VAL A 642 -13.57 23.41 -7.88
CA VAL A 642 -12.96 22.31 -7.14
C VAL A 642 -12.86 22.66 -5.65
N GLU A 643 -12.47 23.88 -5.30
CA GLU A 643 -12.43 24.38 -3.92
C GLU A 643 -13.83 24.29 -3.26
N MET A 644 -14.89 24.66 -4.00
CA MET A 644 -16.25 24.52 -3.49
C MET A 644 -16.60 23.05 -3.15
N PHE A 645 -16.21 22.10 -3.98
CA PHE A 645 -16.42 20.67 -3.67
C PHE A 645 -15.57 20.20 -2.47
N CYS A 646 -14.38 20.73 -2.30
CA CYS A 646 -13.56 20.48 -1.10
C CYS A 646 -14.24 21.01 0.16
N ASN A 647 -14.86 22.18 0.08
CA ASN A 647 -15.60 22.79 1.18
C ASN A 647 -16.88 21.99 1.51
N MET A 648 -17.61 21.49 0.49
CA MET A 648 -18.75 20.58 0.69
C MET A 648 -18.34 19.34 1.49
N LEU A 649 -17.19 18.73 1.20
CA LEU A 649 -16.69 17.59 1.98
C LEU A 649 -16.52 17.95 3.46
N ALA A 650 -15.93 19.11 3.76
CA ALA A 650 -15.73 19.57 5.12
C ALA A 650 -17.04 19.79 5.88
N GLU A 651 -18.08 20.33 5.22
CA GLU A 651 -19.41 20.55 5.81
C GLU A 651 -20.14 19.22 6.08
N LEU A 652 -20.06 18.26 5.16
CA LEU A 652 -20.75 16.98 5.25
C LEU A 652 -20.31 16.14 6.46
N ARG A 653 -19.09 16.37 6.96
CA ARG A 653 -18.60 15.78 8.21
C ARG A 653 -19.55 16.05 9.40
N SER A 654 -20.06 17.29 9.52
CA SER A 654 -20.94 17.69 10.61
C SER A 654 -22.31 17.00 10.56
N LYS A 655 -22.66 16.40 9.40
CA LYS A 655 -23.96 15.79 9.12
C LYS A 655 -23.93 14.25 9.16
N GLY A 656 -22.84 13.64 9.67
CA GLY A 656 -22.69 12.19 9.75
C GLY A 656 -22.42 11.51 8.40
N GLN A 657 -21.89 12.25 7.44
CA GLN A 657 -21.53 11.75 6.12
C GLN A 657 -20.03 11.52 6.02
N GLY A 658 -19.60 10.26 5.99
CA GLY A 658 -18.22 9.89 5.74
C GLY A 658 -17.88 9.80 4.25
N PHE A 659 -16.60 10.09 3.92
CA PHE A 659 -16.06 9.89 2.57
C PHE A 659 -14.81 9.04 2.62
N ILE A 660 -14.69 8.13 1.65
CA ILE A 660 -13.41 7.53 1.27
C ILE A 660 -13.05 8.06 -0.11
N VAL A 661 -11.96 8.80 -0.14
CA VAL A 661 -11.36 9.27 -1.40
C VAL A 661 -10.28 8.28 -1.79
N ALA A 662 -10.43 7.62 -2.93
CA ALA A 662 -9.47 6.65 -3.43
C ALA A 662 -8.79 7.17 -4.71
N ASP A 663 -7.45 7.11 -4.73
CA ASP A 663 -6.70 7.55 -5.90
C ASP A 663 -5.40 6.75 -6.11
N GLN A 664 -4.82 6.84 -7.29
CA GLN A 664 -3.53 6.24 -7.63
C GLN A 664 -2.40 7.26 -7.58
N ILE A 665 -2.68 8.54 -7.85
CA ILE A 665 -1.70 9.61 -8.00
C ILE A 665 -2.13 10.79 -7.11
N PRO A 666 -1.74 10.81 -5.84
CA PRO A 666 -2.17 11.83 -4.89
C PRO A 666 -1.73 13.26 -5.26
N SER A 667 -0.65 13.44 -5.99
CA SER A 667 -0.23 14.78 -6.48
C SER A 667 -1.22 15.40 -7.46
N LYS A 668 -2.09 14.61 -8.10
CA LYS A 668 -3.18 15.11 -8.95
C LYS A 668 -4.41 15.57 -8.17
N LEU A 669 -4.53 15.23 -6.89
CA LEU A 669 -5.64 15.66 -6.05
C LEU A 669 -5.42 17.09 -5.55
N ALA A 670 -6.52 17.81 -5.36
CA ALA A 670 -6.49 19.12 -4.71
C ALA A 670 -5.81 19.01 -3.34
N PRO A 671 -4.85 19.89 -3.00
CA PRO A 671 -4.11 19.80 -1.73
C PRO A 671 -5.00 19.77 -0.48
N ASP A 672 -6.16 20.40 -0.55
CA ASP A 672 -7.10 20.45 0.56
C ASP A 672 -7.74 19.09 0.87
N ILE A 673 -7.86 18.21 -0.11
CA ILE A 673 -8.31 16.83 0.11
C ILE A 673 -7.28 16.06 0.94
N VAL A 674 -6.01 16.20 0.61
CA VAL A 674 -4.93 15.53 1.35
C VAL A 674 -4.85 16.05 2.80
N LYS A 675 -5.06 17.35 3.00
CA LYS A 675 -5.02 17.99 4.32
C LYS A 675 -6.25 17.67 5.18
N ASN A 676 -7.44 17.70 4.59
CA ASN A 676 -8.71 17.61 5.32
C ASN A 676 -9.18 16.18 5.58
N THR A 677 -8.55 15.17 5.00
CA THR A 677 -8.82 13.77 5.33
C THR A 677 -7.99 13.34 6.54
N ASN A 678 -8.64 12.99 7.65
CA ASN A 678 -7.96 12.64 8.89
C ASN A 678 -7.29 11.27 8.83
N MET A 679 -7.98 10.30 8.24
CA MET A 679 -7.42 8.97 8.05
C MET A 679 -6.71 8.87 6.71
N LYS A 680 -5.52 8.29 6.72
CA LYS A 680 -4.73 8.03 5.52
C LYS A 680 -4.26 6.59 5.48
N ILE A 681 -4.52 5.92 4.37
CA ILE A 681 -4.08 4.55 4.10
C ILE A 681 -3.21 4.58 2.84
N LEU A 682 -1.94 4.32 3.01
CA LEU A 682 -0.95 4.42 1.96
C LEU A 682 -0.42 3.04 1.57
N HIS A 683 -0.87 2.54 0.44
CA HIS A 683 -0.28 1.37 -0.22
C HIS A 683 0.97 1.76 -1.02
N ARG A 684 1.59 0.79 -1.69
CA ARG A 684 2.79 1.02 -2.48
C ARG A 684 2.63 2.17 -3.48
N ILE A 685 3.56 3.12 -3.44
CA ILE A 685 3.73 4.22 -4.42
C ILE A 685 5.22 4.29 -4.78
N VAL A 686 5.52 4.48 -6.08
CA VAL A 686 6.90 4.52 -6.58
C VAL A 686 7.37 5.95 -6.86
N ALA A 687 6.49 6.84 -7.35
CA ALA A 687 6.84 8.22 -7.65
C ALA A 687 7.26 8.99 -6.38
N GLU A 688 8.39 9.64 -6.43
CA GLU A 688 8.98 10.35 -5.28
C GLU A 688 8.08 11.48 -4.79
N GLU A 689 7.58 12.32 -5.70
CA GLU A 689 6.67 13.42 -5.38
C GLU A 689 5.42 12.94 -4.62
N ASP A 690 4.82 11.84 -5.07
CA ASP A 690 3.64 11.26 -4.44
C ASP A 690 3.95 10.68 -3.06
N ARG A 691 5.12 10.03 -2.91
CA ARG A 691 5.57 9.49 -1.63
C ARG A 691 5.85 10.59 -0.61
N GLU A 692 6.52 11.67 -1.03
CA GLU A 692 6.79 12.81 -0.16
C GLU A 692 5.50 13.50 0.27
N LEU A 693 4.59 13.78 -0.67
CA LEU A 693 3.30 14.40 -0.36
C LEU A 693 2.54 13.59 0.70
N MET A 694 2.39 12.30 0.46
CA MET A 694 1.65 11.43 1.39
C MET A 694 2.42 11.21 2.69
N GLY A 695 3.71 10.91 2.62
CA GLY A 695 4.52 10.63 3.78
C GLY A 695 4.59 11.80 4.74
N ARG A 696 4.83 13.02 4.23
CA ARG A 696 4.82 14.24 5.07
C ARG A 696 3.44 14.48 5.71
N SER A 697 2.35 14.22 4.97
CA SER A 697 1.00 14.35 5.52
C SER A 697 0.64 13.29 6.57
N MET A 698 1.43 12.23 6.70
CA MET A 698 1.30 11.13 7.66
C MET A 698 2.39 11.16 8.75
N HIS A 699 3.15 12.22 8.87
CA HIS A 699 4.27 12.37 9.82
C HIS A 699 5.38 11.31 9.65
N MET A 700 5.62 10.84 8.44
CA MET A 700 6.71 9.91 8.13
C MET A 700 8.07 10.61 8.08
N ASN A 701 9.10 9.93 8.55
CA ASN A 701 10.49 10.31 8.29
C ASN A 701 10.94 9.85 6.89
N ASP A 702 12.13 10.30 6.44
CA ASP A 702 12.64 10.04 5.09
C ASP A 702 12.81 8.54 4.79
N SER A 703 13.29 7.76 5.77
CA SER A 703 13.42 6.31 5.63
C SER A 703 12.06 5.63 5.44
N GLN A 704 11.04 6.04 6.20
CA GLN A 704 9.68 5.53 6.07
C GLN A 704 9.07 5.90 4.71
N ILE A 705 9.28 7.13 4.23
CA ILE A 705 8.84 7.60 2.91
C ILE A 705 9.45 6.75 1.79
N ASN A 706 10.75 6.51 1.86
CA ASN A 706 11.44 5.68 0.88
C ASN A 706 10.98 4.22 0.91
N PHE A 707 10.71 3.71 2.11
CA PHE A 707 10.24 2.35 2.30
C PHE A 707 8.89 2.04 1.63
N VAL A 708 8.02 3.03 1.49
CA VAL A 708 6.70 2.89 0.84
C VAL A 708 6.81 2.30 -0.57
N SER A 709 7.89 2.59 -1.30
CA SER A 709 8.13 2.03 -2.64
C SER A 709 8.31 0.50 -2.64
N ASN A 710 8.66 -0.08 -1.49
CA ASN A 710 8.98 -1.48 -1.30
C ASN A 710 7.85 -2.29 -0.63
N LEU A 711 6.69 -1.69 -0.42
CA LEU A 711 5.53 -2.39 0.14
C LEU A 711 5.07 -3.51 -0.78
N LEU A 712 4.77 -4.66 -0.18
CA LEU A 712 4.19 -5.80 -0.87
C LEU A 712 2.68 -5.62 -1.03
N GLN A 713 2.07 -6.43 -1.89
CA GLN A 713 0.63 -6.42 -2.11
C GLN A 713 -0.13 -6.63 -0.80
N GLY A 714 -1.11 -5.78 -0.54
CA GLY A 714 -1.92 -5.80 0.69
C GLY A 714 -1.26 -5.12 1.90
N GLN A 715 0.03 -4.80 1.86
CA GLN A 715 0.66 -4.01 2.89
C GLN A 715 0.34 -2.52 2.69
N CYS A 716 0.11 -1.83 3.80
CA CYS A 716 -0.14 -0.39 3.80
C CYS A 716 0.38 0.25 5.08
N ALA A 717 0.77 1.50 4.97
CA ALA A 717 0.95 2.38 6.12
C ALA A 717 -0.38 3.05 6.44
N VAL A 718 -0.80 3.00 7.68
CA VAL A 718 -2.07 3.57 8.16
C VAL A 718 -1.76 4.64 9.20
N TYR A 719 -2.42 5.78 9.05
CA TYR A 719 -2.30 6.91 9.96
C TYR A 719 -3.68 7.50 10.24
N SER A 720 -3.97 7.75 11.49
CA SER A 720 -5.13 8.50 11.95
C SER A 720 -4.70 9.66 12.85
N GLU A 721 -5.58 10.61 13.11
CA GLU A 721 -5.30 11.77 13.98
C GLU A 721 -4.86 11.40 15.40
N HIS A 722 -5.21 10.18 15.85
CA HIS A 722 -4.85 9.67 17.17
C HIS A 722 -3.50 8.95 17.22
N ASP A 723 -2.87 8.78 16.06
CA ASP A 723 -1.57 8.15 15.95
C ASP A 723 -0.46 9.21 15.97
N ASN A 724 0.61 8.95 16.70
CA ASN A 724 1.80 9.80 16.67
C ASN A 724 2.61 9.57 15.39
N GLU A 725 2.67 8.31 14.96
CA GLU A 725 3.38 7.86 13.77
C GLU A 725 2.53 6.81 13.04
N PRO A 726 2.71 6.64 11.72
CA PRO A 726 1.98 5.63 10.97
C PRO A 726 2.36 4.21 11.40
N LYS A 727 1.42 3.29 11.24
CA LYS A 727 1.56 1.87 11.52
C LYS A 727 1.57 1.08 10.23
N MET A 728 2.41 0.05 10.18
CA MET A 728 2.40 -0.90 9.07
C MET A 728 1.35 -1.98 9.31
N VAL A 729 0.45 -2.14 8.36
CA VAL A 729 -0.66 -3.09 8.43
C VAL A 729 -0.68 -3.96 7.17
N LEU A 730 -0.90 -5.25 7.35
CA LEU A 730 -1.30 -6.13 6.26
C LEU A 730 -2.82 -6.20 6.27
N SER A 731 -3.45 -5.56 5.30
CA SER A 731 -4.90 -5.53 5.17
C SER A 731 -5.48 -6.94 5.07
N THR A 732 -6.58 -7.16 5.77
CA THR A 732 -7.30 -8.44 5.70
C THR A 732 -7.75 -8.69 4.26
N TYR A 733 -7.41 -9.85 3.72
CA TYR A 733 -7.86 -10.26 2.40
C TYR A 733 -9.35 -10.64 2.46
N VAL A 734 -10.15 -9.96 1.65
CA VAL A 734 -11.57 -10.25 1.56
C VAL A 734 -11.75 -11.42 0.59
N ASP A 735 -12.08 -12.59 1.13
CA ASP A 735 -12.34 -13.79 0.33
C ASP A 735 -13.70 -13.69 -0.37
N THR A 736 -13.68 -13.19 -1.60
CA THR A 736 -14.87 -13.13 -2.47
C THR A 736 -15.35 -14.51 -2.91
N TYR A 737 -14.60 -15.56 -2.63
CA TYR A 737 -14.87 -16.93 -3.10
C TYR A 737 -15.32 -17.89 -1.98
N SER A 738 -15.66 -17.38 -0.82
CA SER A 738 -16.09 -18.22 0.31
C SER A 738 -17.41 -18.97 0.08
N ASP A 739 -18.35 -18.39 -0.70
CA ASP A 739 -19.60 -19.04 -1.04
C ASP A 739 -19.52 -19.78 -2.40
N VAL A 740 -19.51 -21.11 -2.34
CA VAL A 740 -19.40 -21.98 -3.51
C VAL A 740 -20.53 -21.72 -4.52
N ARG A 741 -21.73 -21.38 -4.07
CA ARG A 741 -22.87 -21.13 -4.95
C ARG A 741 -22.78 -19.82 -5.72
N ARG A 742 -22.10 -18.84 -5.15
CA ARG A 742 -21.92 -17.50 -5.75
C ARG A 742 -20.63 -17.34 -6.56
N LYS A 743 -19.71 -18.31 -6.45
CA LYS A 743 -18.41 -18.31 -7.16
C LYS A 743 -18.55 -18.19 -8.67
N THR A 744 -19.54 -18.82 -9.24
CA THR A 744 -19.73 -18.95 -10.70
C THR A 744 -20.46 -17.78 -11.34
N LEU A 745 -21.00 -16.84 -10.54
CA LEU A 745 -21.74 -15.70 -11.07
C LEU A 745 -20.80 -14.74 -11.79
N SER A 746 -21.16 -14.41 -13.02
CA SER A 746 -20.52 -13.36 -13.81
C SER A 746 -21.02 -11.96 -13.39
N HIS A 747 -20.32 -10.91 -13.81
CA HIS A 747 -20.78 -9.53 -13.62
C HIS A 747 -22.20 -9.31 -14.20
N THR A 748 -22.48 -9.82 -15.38
CA THR A 748 -23.79 -9.71 -16.02
C THR A 748 -24.89 -10.43 -15.25
N ASP A 749 -24.59 -11.56 -14.61
CA ASP A 749 -25.57 -12.25 -13.77
C ASP A 749 -25.92 -11.45 -12.51
N VAL A 750 -24.88 -10.87 -11.88
CA VAL A 750 -25.05 -10.04 -10.68
C VAL A 750 -25.79 -8.74 -11.01
N LEU A 751 -25.53 -8.12 -12.15
CA LEU A 751 -26.29 -6.93 -12.60
C LEU A 751 -27.79 -7.19 -12.69
N LYS A 752 -28.17 -8.35 -13.21
CA LYS A 752 -29.60 -8.71 -13.29
C LYS A 752 -30.23 -8.94 -11.91
N LEU A 753 -29.46 -9.48 -10.97
CA LEU A 753 -29.91 -9.75 -9.61
C LEU A 753 -29.97 -8.48 -8.75
N CYS A 754 -29.03 -7.57 -8.98
CA CYS A 754 -28.89 -6.31 -8.25
C CYS A 754 -29.55 -5.12 -8.97
N CYS A 755 -30.46 -5.40 -9.91
CA CYS A 755 -31.19 -4.36 -10.64
C CYS A 755 -32.01 -3.50 -9.67
N PRO A 756 -31.85 -2.15 -9.69
CA PRO A 756 -32.60 -1.26 -8.81
C PRO A 756 -34.11 -1.22 -9.11
N GLY A 757 -34.56 -1.94 -10.14
CA GLY A 757 -35.91 -1.90 -10.65
C GLY A 757 -36.06 -0.82 -11.72
N LYS A 758 -36.82 -1.11 -12.76
CA LYS A 758 -37.11 -0.09 -13.78
C LYS A 758 -37.84 1.05 -13.10
N VAL A 759 -37.20 2.19 -12.94
CA VAL A 759 -37.96 3.42 -12.85
C VAL A 759 -38.78 3.44 -14.12
N LYS A 760 -40.09 3.49 -14.04
CA LYS A 760 -40.94 3.70 -15.20
C LYS A 760 -40.61 5.09 -15.77
N CYS A 761 -39.47 5.22 -16.41
CA CYS A 761 -39.21 6.32 -17.32
C CYS A 761 -40.05 6.05 -18.57
N VAL A 762 -40.76 7.04 -18.96
CA VAL A 762 -41.61 7.05 -20.15
C VAL A 762 -40.80 6.54 -21.33
N SER A 763 -41.35 5.55 -22.04
CA SER A 763 -40.73 5.01 -23.25
C SER A 763 -40.52 6.15 -24.26
N GLU A 764 -39.36 6.16 -24.90
CA GLU A 764 -38.90 7.17 -25.88
C GLU A 764 -39.84 7.39 -27.07
N LYS A 765 -40.84 6.55 -27.25
CA LYS A 765 -41.74 6.59 -28.41
C LYS A 765 -42.87 7.63 -28.34
N GLU A 766 -43.02 8.33 -27.21
CA GLU A 766 -44.13 9.29 -27.01
C GLU A 766 -43.63 10.74 -26.81
N LYS A 767 -42.40 11.06 -27.12
CA LYS A 767 -41.89 12.43 -27.03
C LYS A 767 -42.03 13.14 -28.38
N SER A 768 -43.03 13.99 -28.52
CA SER A 768 -43.00 15.03 -29.54
C SER A 768 -41.94 16.09 -29.13
N SER A 769 -41.32 16.75 -30.11
CA SER A 769 -40.36 17.84 -29.87
C SER A 769 -40.92 18.96 -28.97
N PHE A 770 -42.23 19.17 -29.00
CA PHE A 770 -42.91 20.18 -28.20
C PHE A 770 -43.09 19.76 -26.73
N CYS A 771 -43.38 18.48 -26.46
CA CYS A 771 -43.53 17.96 -25.10
C CYS A 771 -42.21 18.14 -24.28
N VAL A 772 -41.09 18.20 -24.94
CA VAL A 772 -39.78 18.49 -24.31
C VAL A 772 -39.71 19.92 -23.78
N LEU A 773 -40.33 20.86 -24.47
CA LEU A 773 -40.41 22.26 -24.08
C LEU A 773 -41.60 22.56 -23.15
N CYS A 774 -42.49 21.62 -22.99
CA CYS A 774 -43.66 21.78 -22.16
C CYS A 774 -43.29 21.70 -20.67
N PRO A 775 -43.67 22.69 -19.85
CA PRO A 775 -43.34 22.71 -18.42
C PRO A 775 -44.09 21.64 -17.61
N PHE A 776 -45.05 20.91 -18.20
CA PHE A 776 -45.91 19.98 -17.48
C PHE A 776 -45.42 18.54 -17.55
N ASN A 777 -45.48 17.85 -16.46
CA ASN A 777 -45.03 16.45 -16.35
C ASN A 777 -46.22 15.48 -16.53
N CYS A 778 -46.98 15.62 -17.62
CA CYS A 778 -48.15 14.78 -17.89
C CYS A 778 -47.81 13.48 -18.63
N ASN A 779 -46.58 13.26 -19.06
CA ASN A 779 -46.15 12.07 -19.82
C ASN A 779 -46.90 11.84 -21.13
N GLY A 780 -47.29 12.90 -21.84
CA GLY A 780 -48.02 12.80 -23.09
C GLY A 780 -49.47 12.37 -22.96
N LYS A 781 -49.99 12.15 -21.73
CA LYS A 781 -51.36 11.69 -21.56
C LYS A 781 -52.41 12.71 -22.04
N ARG A 782 -52.12 13.98 -21.95
CA ARG A 782 -53.02 15.06 -22.40
C ARG A 782 -53.02 15.20 -23.92
N SER A 783 -51.84 15.10 -24.52
CA SER A 783 -51.69 15.22 -25.98
C SER A 783 -52.45 14.12 -26.71
N LYS A 784 -52.52 12.90 -26.17
CA LYS A 784 -53.28 11.82 -26.74
C LYS A 784 -54.79 12.07 -26.78
N LYS A 785 -55.32 12.74 -25.76
CA LYS A 785 -56.76 13.10 -25.75
C LYS A 785 -57.06 14.25 -26.73
N ILE A 786 -56.14 15.17 -26.87
CA ILE A 786 -56.28 16.33 -27.76
C ILE A 786 -56.11 15.92 -29.22
N TYR A 787 -55.33 14.93 -29.53
CA TYR A 787 -55.14 14.39 -30.87
C TYR A 787 -56.47 13.90 -31.48
N GLU A 788 -57.33 13.28 -30.66
CA GLU A 788 -58.68 12.81 -31.09
C GLU A 788 -59.57 13.98 -31.47
N PHE A 789 -59.33 15.19 -30.98
CA PHE A 789 -60.11 16.40 -31.33
C PHE A 789 -59.59 17.16 -32.52
N ILE A 790 -58.28 17.15 -32.75
CA ILE A 790 -57.61 17.95 -33.81
C ILE A 790 -57.76 17.29 -35.20
N ASP A 791 -58.10 16.02 -35.24
CA ASP A 791 -58.28 15.25 -36.49
C ASP A 791 -59.57 15.57 -37.23
N ASP A 792 -60.30 16.61 -36.80
CA ASP A 792 -61.56 17.01 -37.44
C ASP A 792 -61.29 17.85 -38.72
N VAL A 793 -62.01 17.56 -39.73
CA VAL A 793 -61.94 18.16 -41.12
C VAL A 793 -61.95 19.70 -41.08
N VAL A 794 -62.47 20.31 -40.04
CA VAL A 794 -62.54 21.76 -39.85
C VAL A 794 -61.18 22.40 -39.69
N PHE A 795 -60.23 21.73 -39.03
CA PHE A 795 -58.91 22.27 -38.77
C PHE A 795 -57.91 22.03 -39.90
N ALA A 796 -58.15 21.10 -40.79
CA ALA A 796 -57.27 20.81 -41.94
C ALA A 796 -57.04 22.05 -42.83
N LYS A 797 -58.01 22.95 -42.97
CA LYS A 797 -57.90 24.20 -43.72
C LYS A 797 -56.90 25.18 -43.05
N TYR A 798 -56.96 25.32 -41.74
CA TYR A 798 -56.10 26.27 -41.03
C TYR A 798 -54.71 25.71 -40.86
N LEU A 799 -54.58 24.39 -40.61
CA LEU A 799 -53.30 23.72 -40.66
C LEU A 799 -52.59 23.82 -41.98
N SER A 800 -53.36 23.77 -43.11
CA SER A 800 -52.82 24.00 -44.46
C SER A 800 -52.35 25.44 -44.72
N GLN A 801 -52.78 26.40 -43.91
CA GLN A 801 -52.27 27.78 -43.96
C GLN A 801 -50.95 27.87 -43.23
N LEU A 802 -50.83 27.34 -42.02
CA LEU A 802 -49.59 27.28 -41.25
C LEU A 802 -48.49 26.42 -41.89
N SER A 803 -48.88 25.45 -42.73
CA SER A 803 -47.88 24.62 -43.46
C SER A 803 -47.13 25.40 -44.55
N LYS A 804 -47.65 26.57 -44.96
CA LYS A 804 -47.00 27.47 -45.91
C LYS A 804 -46.00 28.44 -45.31
N GLY A 805 -45.97 28.50 -44.00
CA GLY A 805 -45.10 29.33 -43.14
C GLY A 805 -45.85 29.73 -41.90
N TYR A 806 -45.08 29.87 -40.79
CA TYR A 806 -45.61 30.23 -39.49
C TYR A 806 -46.22 31.64 -39.55
N ASP A 807 -47.48 31.75 -39.18
CA ASP A 807 -48.23 32.99 -39.03
C ASP A 807 -48.84 33.09 -37.65
N GLU A 808 -48.46 34.10 -36.87
CA GLU A 808 -48.81 34.20 -35.45
C GLU A 808 -50.31 34.37 -35.27
N ASP A 809 -50.98 35.19 -36.09
CA ASP A 809 -52.40 35.43 -35.94
C ASP A 809 -53.24 34.17 -36.25
N THR A 810 -52.87 33.43 -37.31
CA THR A 810 -53.46 32.15 -37.65
C THR A 810 -53.25 31.12 -36.55
N PHE A 811 -52.04 31.05 -35.94
CA PHE A 811 -51.74 30.15 -34.85
C PHE A 811 -52.56 30.45 -33.60
N ILE A 812 -52.60 31.73 -33.17
CA ILE A 812 -53.41 32.21 -32.06
C ILE A 812 -54.88 31.89 -32.27
N PHE A 813 -55.38 32.12 -33.47
CA PHE A 813 -56.76 31.82 -33.81
C PHE A 813 -57.07 30.30 -33.65
N ILE A 814 -56.23 29.43 -34.21
CA ILE A 814 -56.41 27.97 -34.11
C ILE A 814 -56.40 27.52 -32.64
N VAL A 815 -55.41 27.97 -31.83
CA VAL A 815 -55.34 27.62 -30.43
C VAL A 815 -56.59 28.09 -29.66
N SER A 816 -57.07 29.29 -29.93
CA SER A 816 -58.22 29.84 -29.26
C SER A 816 -59.54 29.10 -29.63
N GLU A 817 -59.73 28.73 -30.91
CA GLU A 817 -60.80 27.90 -31.32
C GLU A 817 -60.83 26.51 -30.76
N CYS A 818 -59.64 25.86 -30.74
CA CYS A 818 -59.47 24.56 -30.07
C CYS A 818 -59.83 24.62 -28.59
N LEU A 819 -59.37 25.67 -27.89
CA LEU A 819 -59.68 25.87 -26.48
C LEU A 819 -61.17 26.11 -26.24
N ALA A 820 -61.85 26.86 -27.14
CA ALA A 820 -63.26 27.08 -27.04
C ALA A 820 -64.10 25.78 -27.19
N ILE A 821 -63.66 24.91 -28.12
CA ILE A 821 -64.28 23.59 -28.31
C ILE A 821 -64.06 22.69 -27.09
N ILE A 822 -62.82 22.61 -26.62
CA ILE A 822 -62.46 21.80 -25.47
C ILE A 822 -63.18 22.26 -24.20
N SER A 823 -63.32 23.57 -23.99
CA SER A 823 -64.02 24.15 -22.84
C SER A 823 -65.54 23.82 -22.84
N SER A 824 -66.14 23.54 -24.01
CA SER A 824 -67.52 23.15 -24.15
C SER A 824 -67.77 21.68 -23.87
N GLU A 825 -66.78 20.81 -23.98
CA GLU A 825 -66.94 19.35 -23.92
C GLU A 825 -66.28 18.69 -22.68
N TYR A 826 -65.32 19.37 -22.00
CA TYR A 826 -64.65 18.83 -20.85
C TYR A 826 -65.09 19.47 -19.52
N SER A 827 -65.27 18.65 -18.51
CA SER A 827 -65.57 19.09 -17.13
C SER A 827 -64.39 19.63 -16.41
N ASP A 828 -64.61 20.55 -15.53
CA ASP A 828 -63.83 21.51 -14.74
C ASP A 828 -62.47 21.15 -14.08
N ASP A 829 -61.88 19.98 -14.37
CA ASP A 829 -60.75 19.48 -13.59
C ASP A 829 -59.33 19.85 -14.12
N GLU A 830 -59.22 20.41 -15.34
CA GLU A 830 -57.93 20.80 -15.90
C GLU A 830 -57.91 22.26 -16.39
N PRO A 831 -56.87 23.05 -16.02
CA PRO A 831 -56.78 24.46 -16.41
C PRO A 831 -56.64 24.61 -17.92
N LEU A 832 -57.51 25.40 -18.56
CA LEU A 832 -57.51 25.62 -19.99
C LEU A 832 -56.18 26.13 -20.54
N TRP A 833 -55.47 26.90 -19.77
CA TRP A 833 -54.15 27.43 -20.17
C TRP A 833 -53.09 26.32 -20.30
N GLU A 834 -53.19 25.23 -19.55
CA GLU A 834 -52.29 24.08 -19.69
C GLU A 834 -52.59 23.31 -20.98
N MET A 835 -53.85 23.21 -21.35
CA MET A 835 -54.29 22.57 -22.60
C MET A 835 -53.81 23.27 -23.84
N SER A 836 -53.61 24.60 -23.80
CA SER A 836 -53.05 25.36 -24.90
C SER A 836 -51.68 24.88 -25.35
N PHE A 837 -50.85 24.41 -24.43
CA PHE A 837 -49.57 23.83 -24.74
C PHE A 837 -49.68 22.49 -25.45
N CYS A 838 -50.65 21.68 -25.09
CA CYS A 838 -50.89 20.41 -25.77
C CYS A 838 -51.44 20.62 -27.19
N ILE A 839 -52.28 21.61 -27.41
CA ILE A 839 -52.76 22.00 -28.75
C ILE A 839 -51.57 22.47 -29.60
N ALA A 840 -50.72 23.36 -29.06
CA ALA A 840 -49.52 23.83 -29.75
C ALA A 840 -48.54 22.67 -30.08
N ASN A 841 -48.43 21.69 -29.19
CA ASN A 841 -47.63 20.48 -29.42
C ASN A 841 -48.17 19.68 -30.63
N GLU A 842 -49.47 19.43 -30.69
CA GLU A 842 -50.07 18.70 -31.83
C GLU A 842 -49.90 19.47 -33.14
N ILE A 843 -50.11 20.76 -33.15
CA ILE A 843 -49.87 21.60 -34.32
C ILE A 843 -48.40 21.50 -34.79
N SER A 844 -47.46 21.58 -33.86
CA SER A 844 -46.02 21.45 -34.15
C SER A 844 -45.66 20.10 -34.77
N CYS A 845 -46.25 19.03 -34.24
CA CYS A 845 -46.04 17.65 -34.71
C CYS A 845 -46.66 17.42 -36.10
N LEU A 846 -47.86 17.88 -36.30
CA LEU A 846 -48.60 17.71 -37.59
C LEU A 846 -47.92 18.49 -38.73
N LEU A 847 -47.27 19.60 -38.43
CA LEU A 847 -46.62 20.45 -39.41
C LEU A 847 -45.09 20.23 -39.51
N ASP A 848 -44.55 19.31 -38.77
CA ASP A 848 -43.11 18.98 -38.69
C ASP A 848 -42.23 20.24 -38.49
N TYR A 849 -42.66 21.11 -37.56
CA TYR A 849 -42.00 22.37 -37.29
C TYR A 849 -40.62 22.15 -36.63
N SER A 850 -39.66 22.95 -37.13
CA SER A 850 -38.34 22.98 -36.48
C SER A 850 -38.44 23.53 -35.05
N TYR A 851 -37.44 23.26 -34.25
CA TYR A 851 -37.37 23.75 -32.88
C TYR A 851 -37.50 25.29 -32.81
N GLU A 852 -36.87 26.00 -33.74
CA GLU A 852 -36.93 27.48 -33.85
C GLU A 852 -38.34 27.97 -34.05
N GLN A 853 -39.08 27.34 -34.95
CA GLN A 853 -40.50 27.61 -35.17
C GLN A 853 -41.35 27.28 -33.94
N THR A 854 -41.04 26.18 -33.27
CA THR A 854 -41.72 25.76 -32.04
C THR A 854 -41.47 26.76 -30.90
N SER A 855 -40.26 27.30 -30.77
CA SER A 855 -39.90 28.34 -29.76
C SER A 855 -40.67 29.65 -29.99
N ILE A 856 -40.84 30.04 -31.29
CA ILE A 856 -41.67 31.22 -31.65
C ILE A 856 -43.12 30.96 -31.25
N MET A 857 -43.65 29.77 -31.53
CA MET A 857 -45.00 29.37 -31.14
C MET A 857 -45.25 29.47 -29.65
N ILE A 858 -44.26 29.03 -28.81
CA ILE A 858 -44.37 29.17 -27.36
C ILE A 858 -44.45 30.63 -26.94
N THR A 859 -43.68 31.50 -27.58
CA THR A 859 -43.69 32.94 -27.28
C THR A 859 -45.06 33.53 -27.61
N SER A 860 -45.63 33.15 -28.75
CA SER A 860 -46.96 33.56 -29.15
C SER A 860 -48.04 32.99 -28.22
N LEU A 861 -47.86 31.74 -27.80
CA LEU A 861 -48.73 31.07 -26.86
C LEU A 861 -48.76 31.78 -25.47
N LYS A 862 -47.63 32.25 -25.00
CA LYS A 862 -47.55 33.04 -23.76
C LYS A 862 -48.41 34.30 -23.83
N LYS A 863 -48.52 34.92 -24.98
CA LYS A 863 -49.45 36.06 -25.18
C LYS A 863 -50.92 35.65 -25.03
N VAL A 864 -51.26 34.47 -25.53
CA VAL A 864 -52.65 33.94 -25.46
C VAL A 864 -53.02 33.61 -24.01
N VAL A 865 -52.17 32.89 -23.34
CA VAL A 865 -52.43 32.43 -21.94
C VAL A 865 -52.30 33.51 -20.89
N SER A 866 -51.61 34.61 -21.18
CA SER A 866 -51.38 35.67 -20.17
C SER A 866 -52.66 36.31 -19.64
N GLY A 867 -53.77 36.19 -20.37
CA GLY A 867 -55.10 36.67 -20.02
C GLY A 867 -56.05 35.64 -19.41
N MET A 868 -55.59 34.39 -19.25
CA MET A 868 -56.45 33.29 -18.78
C MET A 868 -56.40 33.17 -17.25
N ASP A 869 -57.53 32.77 -16.65
CA ASP A 869 -57.59 32.50 -15.21
C ASP A 869 -56.70 31.32 -14.81
N GLY A 870 -56.01 31.50 -13.71
CA GLY A 870 -55.10 30.46 -13.20
C GLY A 870 -53.71 30.47 -13.83
N THR A 871 -53.38 31.32 -14.80
CA THR A 871 -52.04 31.39 -15.41
C THR A 871 -51.01 31.86 -14.37
N PRO A 872 -49.86 31.18 -14.23
CA PRO A 872 -48.80 31.56 -13.29
C PRO A 872 -48.32 33.01 -13.49
N SER A 873 -48.04 33.68 -12.37
CA SER A 873 -47.63 35.11 -12.36
C SER A 873 -46.36 35.36 -13.19
N VAL A 874 -45.47 34.38 -13.27
CA VAL A 874 -44.22 34.41 -14.05
C VAL A 874 -44.53 34.58 -15.57
N TRP A 875 -45.65 34.09 -16.03
CA TRP A 875 -46.06 34.17 -17.43
C TRP A 875 -47.00 35.36 -17.72
N ARG A 876 -47.49 36.00 -16.68
CA ARG A 876 -48.26 37.26 -16.79
C ARG A 876 -47.41 38.51 -16.94
N LYS A 877 -46.11 38.41 -16.64
CA LYS A 877 -45.17 39.54 -16.79
C LYS A 877 -44.66 39.59 -18.21
N ARG A 878 -44.93 40.73 -18.91
CA ARG A 878 -44.37 41.08 -20.18
C ARG A 878 -42.89 41.46 -20.09
#